data_54990886f0bc2202f5e33b8710d3238c
#
_entry.id   54990886f0bc2202f5e33b8710d3238c
#
_cell.length_a   1.000
_cell.length_b   1.000
_cell.length_c   1.000
_cell.angle_alpha   90.00
_cell.angle_beta   90.00
_cell.angle_gamma   90.00
#
_symmetry.space_group_name_H-M   'P 1'
#
loop_
_entity.id
_entity.type
_entity.pdbx_description
1 polymer ?
#
loop_
_entity_poly.entity_id
_entity_poly.type
_entity_poly.pdbx_seq_one_letter_code
_entity_poly.pdbx_strand_id
1 'polypeptide(L)'
;MFNHYMEVARRSPGSELTRIAGRRVFRAIRNVLGPEDSGVEPRIHPTLAAWSDEQVHAAVSAVSSCWCNIRQREGTLEALRALPGACRRALERAEAAAGRTFNVFGTEVRFGESGAIDWSWDPLSGERYPLQPISRLQVIREGMDPKYPWALGRLDQLLALGQGYWVEEETARRERYAAQFVAQVSDFLDSNPAGRGIQWACTMEVALRAANLAQALYMFADASAVREPAFLRRALGALEQHAHFVEHHLEDHWLVPNNHLISDYVGLLVVGALYPALPGARSQVTRALHGLQRQMELQVHPDGVSFEGSVPYHRLSLELFTLAYVVAHGCGLALGTRFAHRLRRMFEVSRDYCSERGLAPQIGDNDSGRVFPLCDRPSLEHGYLPLLGAVLFGDAELKAQGAELPDEAAWLLGEHGHQCFSRLRGRAKPRSFSSPGSGLHVLRGAGAVLTVSAGPVGQRGLGGHSHNDRLSFELHLAGHPVIVDPGTATYTRDPALRNAFRSTAAHNTLEVDGHEQSPLRATRLFSLPDHGGCEVRSFEPGPRTERLVARHRGYAALPAPVQVERTFVLHKDERVLSVMDALEGKGRHDLVLRLHLPDEQVRLRPVTPEERQRAAHVGVPPDSIGPVAAELGPEGALRAVVLFSHPLRPDTAPARYSPGYGEVRNCRVVLGSVETEVPIRLGMWVLFH
;
A
#
# COMPACT_ATOMS: atom_id res chain seq x y z
N MET A 1 -23.36 16.19 1.47
CA MET A 1 -23.17 14.89 0.77
C MET A 1 -23.24 15.06 -0.74
N PHE A 2 -24.36 15.49 -1.29
CA PHE A 2 -24.56 15.73 -2.72
C PHE A 2 -23.47 16.66 -3.29
N ASN A 3 -23.17 17.77 -2.62
CA ASN A 3 -22.15 18.72 -3.06
C ASN A 3 -20.74 18.09 -3.13
N HIS A 4 -20.35 17.24 -2.17
CA HIS A 4 -19.06 16.55 -2.21
C HIS A 4 -18.95 15.61 -3.42
N TYR A 5 -19.96 14.76 -3.64
CA TYR A 5 -19.97 13.89 -4.83
C TYR A 5 -20.05 14.66 -6.14
N MET A 6 -20.75 15.80 -6.17
CA MET A 6 -20.78 16.67 -7.35
C MET A 6 -19.42 17.31 -7.63
N GLU A 7 -18.66 17.67 -6.59
CA GLU A 7 -17.31 18.20 -6.75
C GLU A 7 -16.34 17.13 -7.28
N VAL A 8 -16.35 15.93 -6.70
CA VAL A 8 -15.58 14.78 -7.22
C VAL A 8 -15.97 14.48 -8.67
N ALA A 9 -17.26 14.51 -9.00
CA ALA A 9 -17.76 14.30 -10.36
C ALA A 9 -17.22 15.36 -11.34
N ARG A 10 -17.17 16.64 -10.94
CA ARG A 10 -16.60 17.73 -11.80
C ARG A 10 -15.12 17.53 -12.07
N ARG A 11 -14.38 16.92 -11.16
CA ARG A 11 -12.94 16.60 -11.33
C ARG A 11 -12.72 15.33 -12.18
N SER A 12 -13.77 14.60 -12.51
CA SER A 12 -13.69 13.36 -13.30
C SER A 12 -13.91 13.62 -14.79
N PRO A 13 -13.19 12.93 -15.71
CA PRO A 13 -13.40 13.06 -17.14
C PRO A 13 -14.85 12.77 -17.54
N GLY A 14 -15.43 13.58 -18.45
CA GLY A 14 -16.83 13.43 -18.86
C GLY A 14 -17.17 12.06 -19.46
N SER A 15 -16.26 11.48 -20.25
CA SER A 15 -16.43 10.13 -20.81
C SER A 15 -16.50 9.04 -19.72
N GLU A 16 -15.86 9.26 -18.58
CA GLU A 16 -15.89 8.34 -17.45
C GLU A 16 -17.21 8.44 -16.67
N LEU A 17 -17.70 9.67 -16.48
CA LEU A 17 -19.00 9.89 -15.85
C LEU A 17 -20.14 9.24 -16.64
N THR A 18 -20.13 9.34 -17.97
CA THR A 18 -21.13 8.71 -18.84
C THR A 18 -21.06 7.18 -18.70
N ARG A 19 -19.86 6.60 -18.67
CA ARG A 19 -19.66 5.16 -18.49
C ARG A 19 -20.14 4.68 -17.11
N ILE A 20 -19.80 5.41 -16.05
CA ILE A 20 -20.24 5.09 -14.67
C ILE A 20 -21.76 5.18 -14.56
N ALA A 21 -22.37 6.23 -15.12
CA ALA A 21 -23.82 6.39 -15.13
C ALA A 21 -24.52 5.21 -15.83
N GLY A 22 -24.05 4.83 -17.02
CA GLY A 22 -24.58 3.69 -17.77
C GLY A 22 -24.51 2.38 -16.98
N ARG A 23 -23.35 2.11 -16.33
CA ARG A 23 -23.18 0.90 -15.53
C ARG A 23 -24.00 0.90 -14.24
N ARG A 24 -24.15 2.05 -13.58
CA ARG A 24 -25.02 2.18 -12.40
C ARG A 24 -26.48 1.91 -12.78
N VAL A 25 -26.94 2.43 -13.90
CA VAL A 25 -28.29 2.15 -14.41
C VAL A 25 -28.44 0.66 -14.72
N PHE A 26 -27.49 0.06 -15.43
CA PHE A 26 -27.52 -1.38 -15.73
C PHE A 26 -27.52 -2.25 -14.46
N ARG A 27 -26.69 -1.90 -13.46
CA ARG A 27 -26.65 -2.60 -12.18
C ARG A 27 -27.95 -2.41 -11.37
N ALA A 28 -28.52 -1.19 -11.38
CA ALA A 28 -29.81 -0.92 -10.77
C ALA A 28 -30.94 -1.71 -11.42
N ILE A 29 -30.98 -1.78 -12.75
CA ILE A 29 -31.94 -2.59 -13.52
C ILE A 29 -31.75 -4.06 -13.17
N ARG A 30 -30.54 -4.60 -13.15
CA ARG A 30 -30.26 -5.97 -12.75
C ARG A 30 -30.69 -6.27 -11.31
N ASN A 31 -30.50 -5.31 -10.38
CA ASN A 31 -30.93 -5.46 -8.99
C ASN A 31 -32.46 -5.36 -8.82
N VAL A 32 -33.14 -4.62 -9.68
CA VAL A 32 -34.61 -4.45 -9.67
C VAL A 32 -35.33 -5.63 -10.34
N LEU A 33 -34.73 -6.17 -11.40
CA LEU A 33 -35.26 -7.38 -12.08
C LEU A 33 -35.12 -8.65 -11.23
N GLY A 34 -34.62 -8.47 -10.01
CA GLY A 34 -34.29 -9.51 -9.04
C GLY A 34 -32.85 -9.99 -9.29
N PRO A 35 -32.13 -10.33 -8.22
CA PRO A 35 -31.14 -11.33 -8.43
C PRO A 35 -31.96 -12.48 -9.01
N GLU A 36 -31.72 -12.87 -10.23
CA GLU A 36 -31.78 -14.29 -10.46
C GLU A 36 -31.05 -14.84 -9.23
N ASP A 37 -31.74 -15.68 -8.46
CA ASP A 37 -31.07 -16.71 -7.70
C ASP A 37 -30.31 -17.47 -8.77
N SER A 38 -29.30 -16.82 -9.30
CA SER A 38 -28.23 -17.48 -9.99
C SER A 38 -27.54 -18.21 -8.87
N GLY A 39 -28.22 -19.24 -8.39
CA GLY A 39 -27.60 -20.46 -8.04
C GLY A 39 -26.78 -20.83 -9.26
N VAL A 40 -25.72 -20.07 -9.50
CA VAL A 40 -24.59 -20.51 -10.26
C VAL A 40 -23.99 -21.54 -9.31
N GLU A 41 -24.66 -22.74 -9.30
CA GLU A 41 -23.94 -23.93 -8.94
C GLU A 41 -22.62 -23.83 -9.66
N PRO A 42 -21.51 -24.16 -9.02
CA PRO A 42 -20.19 -24.10 -9.62
C PRO A 42 -20.16 -25.07 -10.82
N ARG A 43 -20.72 -24.63 -11.95
CA ARG A 43 -20.73 -25.40 -13.18
C ARG A 43 -19.43 -25.05 -13.89
N ILE A 44 -18.55 -26.04 -13.99
CA ILE A 44 -17.44 -26.01 -14.94
C ILE A 44 -18.03 -25.61 -16.29
N HIS A 45 -17.42 -24.64 -16.96
CA HIS A 45 -17.87 -24.20 -18.27
C HIS A 45 -18.05 -25.41 -19.20
N PRO A 46 -19.15 -25.54 -19.96
CA PRO A 46 -19.45 -26.75 -20.77
C PRO A 46 -18.31 -27.16 -21.68
N THR A 47 -17.61 -26.19 -22.27
CA THR A 47 -16.43 -26.46 -23.11
C THR A 47 -15.31 -27.15 -22.31
N LEU A 48 -15.01 -26.66 -21.11
CA LEU A 48 -13.96 -27.23 -20.26
C LEU A 48 -14.38 -28.62 -19.72
N ALA A 49 -15.66 -28.79 -19.40
CA ALA A 49 -16.19 -30.09 -18.99
C ALA A 49 -16.05 -31.18 -20.10
N ALA A 50 -16.06 -30.73 -21.35
CA ALA A 50 -15.91 -31.63 -22.52
C ALA A 50 -14.45 -31.95 -22.91
N TRP A 51 -13.44 -31.32 -22.28
CA TRP A 51 -12.03 -31.55 -22.59
C TRP A 51 -11.63 -33.01 -22.27
N SER A 52 -10.78 -33.62 -23.13
CA SER A 52 -10.09 -34.85 -22.80
C SER A 52 -9.00 -34.62 -21.73
N ASP A 53 -8.51 -35.68 -21.11
CA ASP A 53 -7.40 -35.58 -20.15
C ASP A 53 -6.14 -35.02 -20.81
N GLU A 54 -5.90 -35.36 -22.10
CA GLU A 54 -4.79 -34.79 -22.88
C GLU A 54 -4.94 -33.28 -23.06
N GLN A 55 -6.14 -32.75 -23.31
CA GLN A 55 -6.41 -31.33 -23.42
C GLN A 55 -6.20 -30.59 -22.08
N VAL A 56 -6.60 -31.20 -20.98
CA VAL A 56 -6.39 -30.68 -19.62
C VAL A 56 -4.89 -30.58 -19.32
N HIS A 57 -4.13 -31.64 -19.60
CA HIS A 57 -2.67 -31.62 -19.41
C HIS A 57 -1.98 -30.63 -20.35
N ALA A 58 -2.42 -30.53 -21.60
CA ALA A 58 -1.88 -29.58 -22.58
C ALA A 58 -2.08 -28.13 -22.15
N ALA A 59 -3.24 -27.80 -21.55
CA ALA A 59 -3.53 -26.46 -21.06
C ALA A 59 -2.55 -26.00 -19.98
N VAL A 60 -2.16 -26.90 -19.06
CA VAL A 60 -1.17 -26.58 -18.01
C VAL A 60 0.25 -26.59 -18.57
N SER A 61 0.58 -27.50 -19.47
CA SER A 61 1.92 -27.58 -20.09
C SER A 61 2.20 -26.40 -21.03
N ALA A 62 1.19 -25.82 -21.68
CA ALA A 62 1.32 -24.65 -22.55
C ALA A 62 1.75 -23.39 -21.80
N VAL A 63 1.46 -23.28 -20.50
CA VAL A 63 1.88 -22.17 -19.64
C VAL A 63 3.39 -21.98 -19.66
N SER A 64 4.16 -23.07 -19.70
CA SER A 64 5.62 -23.02 -19.75
C SER A 64 6.20 -22.19 -20.90
N SER A 65 5.40 -21.90 -21.94
CA SER A 65 5.82 -21.13 -23.10
C SER A 65 5.62 -19.61 -22.95
N CYS A 66 4.83 -19.15 -21.99
CA CYS A 66 4.37 -17.75 -21.90
C CYS A 66 4.96 -16.94 -20.75
N TRP A 67 5.45 -17.57 -19.68
CA TRP A 67 5.98 -16.89 -18.52
C TRP A 67 7.51 -16.83 -18.56
N CYS A 68 8.11 -15.62 -18.49
CA CYS A 68 9.54 -15.48 -18.76
C CYS A 68 10.48 -16.10 -17.70
N ASN A 69 10.01 -16.34 -16.48
CA ASN A 69 10.89 -16.77 -15.38
C ASN A 69 10.62 -18.19 -14.93
N ILE A 70 9.39 -18.56 -14.92
CA ILE A 70 8.95 -19.90 -14.56
C ILE A 70 9.39 -20.93 -15.63
N ARG A 71 9.68 -20.50 -16.86
CA ARG A 71 10.33 -21.34 -17.89
C ARG A 71 11.69 -21.88 -17.48
N GLN A 72 12.36 -21.20 -16.57
CA GLN A 72 13.73 -21.46 -16.19
C GLN A 72 13.82 -21.69 -14.69
N ARG A 73 13.10 -22.73 -14.20
CA ARG A 73 13.20 -23.13 -12.79
C ARG A 73 14.66 -23.17 -12.33
N GLU A 74 15.53 -23.81 -13.11
CA GLU A 74 16.95 -23.91 -12.77
C GLU A 74 17.61 -22.53 -12.67
N GLY A 75 17.38 -21.63 -13.63
CA GLY A 75 17.91 -20.27 -13.58
C GLY A 75 17.37 -19.44 -12.41
N THR A 76 16.10 -19.65 -12.03
CA THR A 76 15.53 -19.04 -10.83
C THR A 76 16.20 -19.60 -9.57
N LEU A 77 16.43 -20.90 -9.49
CA LEU A 77 17.13 -21.54 -8.39
C LEU A 77 18.59 -21.07 -8.29
N GLU A 78 19.29 -20.93 -9.41
CA GLU A 78 20.65 -20.36 -9.44
C GLU A 78 20.67 -18.92 -8.88
N ALA A 79 19.72 -18.08 -9.31
CA ALA A 79 19.58 -16.72 -8.79
C ALA A 79 19.35 -16.72 -7.27
N LEU A 80 18.47 -17.58 -6.76
CA LEU A 80 18.17 -17.69 -5.33
C LEU A 80 19.35 -18.24 -4.52
N ARG A 81 20.08 -19.23 -5.03
CA ARG A 81 21.27 -19.78 -4.38
C ARG A 81 22.39 -18.73 -4.24
N ALA A 82 22.43 -17.76 -5.16
CA ALA A 82 23.36 -16.64 -5.09
C ALA A 82 22.98 -15.59 -4.03
N LEU A 83 21.74 -15.62 -3.49
CA LEU A 83 21.26 -14.68 -2.48
C LEU A 83 21.35 -15.26 -1.07
N PRO A 84 22.00 -14.58 -0.10
CA PRO A 84 22.17 -15.09 1.25
C PRO A 84 20.84 -15.47 1.92
N GLY A 85 20.65 -16.75 2.21
CA GLY A 85 19.50 -17.28 2.94
C GLY A 85 18.17 -17.29 2.19
N ALA A 86 18.09 -16.91 0.89
CA ALA A 86 16.85 -16.86 0.14
C ALA A 86 16.16 -18.24 0.06
N CYS A 87 16.90 -19.30 -0.24
CA CYS A 87 16.37 -20.67 -0.25
C CYS A 87 15.84 -21.08 1.14
N ARG A 88 16.56 -20.76 2.23
CA ARG A 88 16.12 -21.06 3.59
C ARG A 88 14.80 -20.33 3.93
N ARG A 89 14.71 -19.03 3.62
CA ARG A 89 13.47 -18.27 3.83
C ARG A 89 12.29 -18.86 3.06
N ALA A 90 12.51 -19.30 1.81
CA ALA A 90 11.47 -19.95 1.02
C ALA A 90 11.00 -21.27 1.65
N LEU A 91 11.92 -22.10 2.16
CA LEU A 91 11.58 -23.34 2.84
C LEU A 91 10.85 -23.10 4.19
N GLU A 92 11.27 -22.12 4.98
CA GLU A 92 10.58 -21.75 6.23
C GLU A 92 9.13 -21.34 5.98
N ARG A 93 8.88 -20.55 4.93
CA ARG A 93 7.52 -20.17 4.52
C ARG A 93 6.70 -21.36 4.02
N ALA A 94 7.31 -22.24 3.25
CA ALA A 94 6.65 -23.43 2.74
C ALA A 94 6.28 -24.39 3.87
N GLU A 95 7.14 -24.58 4.87
CA GLU A 95 6.85 -25.39 6.05
C GLU A 95 5.68 -24.81 6.87
N ALA A 96 5.65 -23.50 7.10
CA ALA A 96 4.53 -22.84 7.74
C ALA A 96 3.22 -23.04 6.96
N ALA A 97 3.26 -22.87 5.63
CA ALA A 97 2.11 -23.08 4.76
C ALA A 97 1.66 -24.54 4.72
N ALA A 98 2.59 -25.50 4.72
CA ALA A 98 2.28 -26.93 4.79
C ALA A 98 1.65 -27.30 6.14
N GLY A 99 2.13 -26.73 7.23
CA GLY A 99 1.55 -26.87 8.57
C GLY A 99 0.27 -26.06 8.80
N ARG A 100 -0.25 -25.36 7.75
CA ARG A 100 -1.42 -24.47 7.82
C ARG A 100 -1.32 -23.46 8.95
N THR A 101 -0.12 -22.87 9.10
CA THR A 101 0.18 -21.77 10.00
C THR A 101 0.37 -20.52 9.17
N PHE A 102 -0.45 -19.50 9.40
CA PHE A 102 -0.47 -18.28 8.62
C PHE A 102 -0.32 -17.06 9.51
N ASN A 103 0.44 -16.08 9.07
CA ASN A 103 0.50 -14.77 9.70
C ASN A 103 -0.38 -13.80 8.89
N VAL A 104 -1.46 -13.34 9.50
CA VAL A 104 -2.39 -12.38 8.89
C VAL A 104 -2.35 -11.09 9.70
N PHE A 105 -1.74 -10.05 9.15
CA PHE A 105 -1.58 -8.74 9.80
C PHE A 105 -1.01 -8.83 11.23
N GLY A 106 0.05 -9.62 11.42
CA GLY A 106 0.69 -9.81 12.71
C GLY A 106 -0.03 -10.81 13.64
N THR A 107 -1.20 -11.30 13.27
CA THR A 107 -1.92 -12.34 13.99
C THR A 107 -1.59 -13.71 13.42
N GLU A 108 -0.99 -14.57 14.23
CA GLU A 108 -0.73 -15.95 13.83
C GLU A 108 -1.99 -16.80 14.00
N VAL A 109 -2.41 -17.48 12.94
CA VAL A 109 -3.53 -18.43 12.94
C VAL A 109 -3.03 -19.83 12.55
N ARG A 110 -3.47 -20.86 13.27
CA ARG A 110 -3.03 -22.25 13.10
C ARG A 110 -4.22 -23.17 12.97
N PHE A 111 -4.26 -23.93 11.87
CA PHE A 111 -5.30 -24.93 11.62
C PHE A 111 -4.77 -26.37 11.74
N GLY A 112 -3.43 -26.56 11.76
CA GLY A 112 -2.77 -27.87 11.73
C GLY A 112 -2.79 -28.51 10.34
N GLU A 113 -1.82 -29.35 10.05
CA GLU A 113 -1.55 -29.89 8.71
C GLU A 113 -2.74 -30.64 8.07
N SER A 114 -3.57 -31.29 8.88
CA SER A 114 -4.77 -32.02 8.44
C SER A 114 -6.09 -31.34 8.82
N GLY A 115 -6.04 -30.20 9.53
CA GLY A 115 -7.23 -29.46 9.96
C GLY A 115 -7.87 -28.67 8.80
N ALA A 116 -9.21 -28.59 8.73
CA ALA A 116 -9.89 -27.74 7.77
C ALA A 116 -9.54 -26.28 8.04
N ILE A 117 -9.33 -25.49 6.98
CA ILE A 117 -9.08 -24.05 7.08
C ILE A 117 -10.43 -23.33 7.16
N ASP A 118 -10.59 -22.48 8.15
CA ASP A 118 -11.81 -21.67 8.28
C ASP A 118 -11.66 -20.36 7.51
N TRP A 119 -12.06 -20.38 6.24
CA TRP A 119 -11.95 -19.28 5.29
C TRP A 119 -12.88 -18.09 5.58
N SER A 120 -13.83 -18.25 6.49
CA SER A 120 -14.81 -17.22 6.84
C SER A 120 -14.56 -16.57 8.20
N TRP A 121 -13.56 -17.05 8.93
CA TRP A 121 -13.27 -16.68 10.31
C TRP A 121 -12.51 -15.35 10.41
N ASP A 122 -12.97 -14.50 11.32
CA ASP A 122 -12.23 -13.34 11.80
C ASP A 122 -11.56 -13.68 13.14
N PRO A 123 -10.23 -13.85 13.19
CA PRO A 123 -9.52 -14.27 14.40
C PRO A 123 -9.57 -13.23 15.53
N LEU A 124 -9.86 -11.97 15.23
CA LEU A 124 -9.90 -10.92 16.25
C LEU A 124 -11.23 -10.87 16.99
N SER A 125 -12.34 -11.16 16.32
CA SER A 125 -13.66 -11.24 16.94
C SER A 125 -14.02 -12.67 17.39
N GLY A 126 -13.38 -13.69 16.78
CA GLY A 126 -13.75 -15.10 16.95
C GLY A 126 -15.00 -15.50 16.14
N GLU A 127 -15.61 -14.56 15.41
CA GLU A 127 -16.83 -14.80 14.65
C GLU A 127 -16.57 -15.20 13.20
N ARG A 128 -17.63 -15.64 12.51
CA ARG A 128 -17.61 -16.08 11.11
C ARG A 128 -18.59 -15.32 10.25
N TYR A 129 -18.19 -15.04 9.03
CA TYR A 129 -19.10 -14.55 8.00
C TYR A 129 -19.98 -15.69 7.49
N PRO A 130 -21.30 -15.49 7.36
CA PRO A 130 -22.21 -16.56 6.93
C PRO A 130 -22.03 -16.90 5.46
N LEU A 131 -22.20 -18.19 5.13
CA LEU A 131 -22.21 -18.68 3.76
C LEU A 131 -23.58 -18.43 3.11
N GLN A 132 -23.78 -17.23 2.59
CA GLN A 132 -25.01 -16.80 1.92
C GLN A 132 -24.69 -16.08 0.60
N PRO A 133 -25.66 -15.89 -0.31
CA PRO A 133 -25.46 -15.12 -1.53
C PRO A 133 -24.85 -13.74 -1.23
N ILE A 134 -23.85 -13.31 -2.03
CA ILE A 134 -23.16 -12.02 -1.81
C ILE A 134 -24.10 -10.81 -1.84
N SER A 135 -25.23 -10.90 -2.58
CA SER A 135 -26.26 -9.87 -2.61
C SER A 135 -26.97 -9.64 -1.27
N ARG A 136 -26.92 -10.63 -0.36
CA ARG A 136 -27.52 -10.58 0.98
C ARG A 136 -26.48 -10.46 2.08
N LEU A 137 -25.18 -10.55 1.74
CA LEU A 137 -24.11 -10.53 2.72
C LEU A 137 -23.84 -9.11 3.23
N GLN A 138 -23.93 -8.92 4.53
CA GLN A 138 -23.43 -7.72 5.19
C GLN A 138 -21.94 -7.88 5.44
N VAL A 139 -21.12 -7.21 4.62
CA VAL A 139 -19.65 -7.28 4.67
C VAL A 139 -19.10 -6.46 5.85
N ILE A 140 -19.62 -5.24 6.04
CA ILE A 140 -19.22 -4.36 7.15
C ILE A 140 -20.12 -4.68 8.34
N ARG A 141 -19.54 -5.27 9.38
CA ARG A 141 -20.20 -5.62 10.65
C ARG A 141 -19.38 -5.05 11.80
N GLU A 142 -20.06 -4.50 12.80
CA GLU A 142 -19.40 -3.98 13.99
C GLU A 142 -18.62 -5.08 14.71
N GLY A 143 -17.42 -4.78 15.14
CA GLY A 143 -16.51 -5.73 15.79
C GLY A 143 -15.81 -6.73 14.89
N MET A 144 -16.18 -6.84 13.61
CA MET A 144 -15.57 -7.75 12.64
C MET A 144 -14.76 -7.00 11.58
N ASP A 145 -13.70 -7.66 11.08
CA ASP A 145 -12.88 -7.13 10.00
C ASP A 145 -12.79 -8.11 8.81
N PRO A 146 -13.42 -7.78 7.67
CA PRO A 146 -13.39 -8.64 6.48
C PRO A 146 -11.98 -8.83 5.90
N LYS A 147 -11.02 -7.96 6.24
CA LYS A 147 -9.65 -8.06 5.74
C LYS A 147 -8.95 -9.35 6.18
N TYR A 148 -9.26 -9.90 7.36
CA TYR A 148 -8.66 -11.14 7.83
C TYR A 148 -9.06 -12.35 6.99
N PRO A 149 -10.35 -12.69 6.81
CA PRO A 149 -10.74 -13.76 5.89
C PRO A 149 -10.35 -13.47 4.44
N TRP A 150 -10.36 -12.22 3.98
CA TRP A 150 -9.89 -11.87 2.64
C TRP A 150 -8.41 -12.14 2.44
N ALA A 151 -7.55 -11.71 3.38
CA ALA A 151 -6.12 -11.95 3.28
C ALA A 151 -5.80 -13.45 3.23
N LEU A 152 -6.47 -14.26 4.07
CA LEU A 152 -6.34 -15.72 4.02
C LEU A 152 -6.82 -16.29 2.68
N GLY A 153 -7.94 -15.76 2.17
CA GLY A 153 -8.57 -16.19 0.91
C GLY A 153 -7.87 -15.72 -0.36
N ARG A 154 -6.84 -14.87 -0.28
CA ARG A 154 -5.94 -14.55 -1.41
C ARG A 154 -5.11 -15.75 -1.84
N LEU A 155 -5.01 -16.78 -1.00
CA LEU A 155 -4.25 -18.01 -1.24
C LEU A 155 -2.74 -17.76 -1.45
N ASP A 156 -2.18 -16.75 -0.77
CA ASP A 156 -0.75 -16.41 -0.82
C ASP A 156 0.14 -17.58 -0.41
N GLN A 157 -0.33 -18.42 0.50
CA GLN A 157 0.36 -19.62 0.97
C GLN A 157 0.59 -20.68 -0.12
N LEU A 158 -0.22 -20.66 -1.19
CA LEU A 158 -0.01 -21.58 -2.32
C LEU A 158 1.28 -21.26 -3.08
N LEU A 159 1.64 -19.96 -3.17
CA LEU A 159 2.92 -19.54 -3.74
C LEU A 159 4.08 -19.96 -2.85
N ALA A 160 3.95 -19.82 -1.52
CA ALA A 160 4.96 -20.29 -0.58
C ALA A 160 5.20 -21.80 -0.70
N LEU A 161 4.13 -22.61 -0.80
CA LEU A 161 4.25 -24.05 -1.08
C LEU A 161 4.97 -24.32 -2.41
N GLY A 162 4.64 -23.58 -3.48
CA GLY A 162 5.29 -23.69 -4.79
C GLY A 162 6.77 -23.33 -4.74
N GLN A 163 7.14 -22.28 -4.00
CA GLN A 163 8.53 -21.90 -3.77
C GLN A 163 9.30 -23.01 -3.04
N GLY A 164 8.73 -23.58 -1.97
CA GLY A 164 9.30 -24.72 -1.28
C GLY A 164 9.45 -25.95 -2.18
N TYR A 165 8.43 -26.28 -2.98
CA TYR A 165 8.48 -27.36 -3.95
C TYR A 165 9.62 -27.22 -4.97
N TRP A 166 9.96 -26.00 -5.35
CA TRP A 166 11.05 -25.75 -6.28
C TRP A 166 12.42 -25.84 -5.63
N VAL A 167 12.56 -25.30 -4.40
CA VAL A 167 13.83 -25.18 -3.68
C VAL A 167 14.23 -26.48 -2.97
N GLU A 168 13.25 -27.27 -2.51
CA GLU A 168 13.49 -28.49 -1.75
C GLU A 168 14.12 -29.59 -2.63
N GLU A 169 15.17 -30.23 -2.14
CA GLU A 169 15.89 -31.30 -2.82
C GLU A 169 15.39 -32.69 -2.39
N GLU A 170 14.83 -32.81 -1.18
CA GLU A 170 14.29 -34.08 -0.69
C GLU A 170 12.92 -34.39 -1.31
N THR A 171 12.84 -35.49 -2.05
CA THR A 171 11.63 -35.88 -2.78
C THR A 171 10.42 -36.00 -1.88
N ALA A 172 10.55 -36.58 -0.69
CA ALA A 172 9.41 -36.77 0.23
C ALA A 172 8.82 -35.40 0.69
N ARG A 173 9.64 -34.41 0.95
CA ARG A 173 9.19 -33.06 1.32
C ARG A 173 8.58 -32.33 0.12
N ARG A 174 9.15 -32.48 -1.06
CA ARG A 174 8.55 -31.91 -2.30
C ARG A 174 7.15 -32.46 -2.53
N GLU A 175 6.96 -33.77 -2.44
CA GLU A 175 5.66 -34.41 -2.61
C GLU A 175 4.67 -33.99 -1.52
N ARG A 176 5.15 -33.77 -0.28
CA ARG A 176 4.31 -33.22 0.80
C ARG A 176 3.81 -31.81 0.47
N TYR A 177 4.65 -30.91 -0.07
CA TYR A 177 4.20 -29.57 -0.51
C TYR A 177 3.16 -29.68 -1.64
N ALA A 178 3.36 -30.56 -2.60
CA ALA A 178 2.40 -30.79 -3.67
C ALA A 178 1.05 -31.35 -3.15
N ALA A 179 1.10 -32.29 -2.21
CA ALA A 179 -0.11 -32.81 -1.55
C ALA A 179 -0.85 -31.73 -0.76
N GLN A 180 -0.13 -30.86 -0.03
CA GLN A 180 -0.74 -29.74 0.68
C GLN A 180 -1.34 -28.68 -0.28
N PHE A 181 -0.70 -28.43 -1.42
CA PHE A 181 -1.29 -27.59 -2.46
C PHE A 181 -2.63 -28.14 -2.94
N VAL A 182 -2.69 -29.42 -3.31
CA VAL A 182 -3.93 -30.08 -3.74
C VAL A 182 -5.00 -30.04 -2.64
N ALA A 183 -4.60 -30.32 -1.39
CA ALA A 183 -5.51 -30.36 -0.26
C ALA A 183 -6.09 -28.96 0.05
N GLN A 184 -5.26 -27.91 0.08
CA GLN A 184 -5.71 -26.55 0.42
C GLN A 184 -6.55 -25.93 -0.71
N VAL A 185 -6.20 -26.18 -1.99
CA VAL A 185 -7.05 -25.77 -3.13
C VAL A 185 -8.41 -26.45 -3.06
N SER A 186 -8.42 -27.77 -2.80
CA SER A 186 -9.68 -28.53 -2.71
C SER A 186 -10.55 -28.06 -1.54
N ASP A 187 -9.96 -27.88 -0.37
CA ASP A 187 -10.63 -27.36 0.83
C ASP A 187 -11.24 -25.98 0.59
N PHE A 188 -10.50 -25.07 -0.07
CA PHE A 188 -11.01 -23.76 -0.43
C PHE A 188 -12.22 -23.84 -1.36
N LEU A 189 -12.13 -24.63 -2.43
CA LEU A 189 -13.18 -24.76 -3.44
C LEU A 189 -14.45 -25.45 -2.88
N ASP A 190 -14.30 -26.39 -1.97
CA ASP A 190 -15.43 -27.05 -1.30
C ASP A 190 -16.15 -26.13 -0.31
N SER A 191 -15.37 -25.30 0.41
CA SER A 191 -15.89 -24.41 1.45
C SER A 191 -16.46 -23.10 0.90
N ASN A 192 -16.07 -22.66 -0.29
CA ASN A 192 -16.38 -21.33 -0.83
C ASN A 192 -17.00 -21.39 -2.24
N PRO A 193 -18.23 -21.88 -2.38
CA PRO A 193 -18.92 -21.91 -3.68
C PRO A 193 -19.07 -20.51 -4.26
N ALA A 194 -18.94 -20.40 -5.58
CA ALA A 194 -18.91 -19.10 -6.28
C ALA A 194 -20.16 -18.26 -5.98
N GLY A 195 -19.93 -16.96 -5.79
CA GLY A 195 -21.00 -15.98 -5.50
C GLY A 195 -21.58 -16.07 -4.10
N ARG A 196 -21.00 -16.86 -3.19
CA ARG A 196 -21.48 -17.01 -1.81
C ARG A 196 -20.37 -16.76 -0.79
N GLY A 197 -20.74 -16.19 0.36
CA GLY A 197 -19.84 -15.92 1.49
C GLY A 197 -18.86 -14.77 1.25
N ILE A 198 -18.04 -14.52 2.26
CA ILE A 198 -17.14 -13.37 2.32
C ILE A 198 -16.06 -13.42 1.22
N GLN A 199 -15.66 -14.62 0.79
CA GLN A 199 -14.59 -14.81 -0.19
C GLN A 199 -14.97 -14.36 -1.61
N TRP A 200 -16.25 -14.12 -1.88
CA TRP A 200 -16.76 -13.64 -3.17
C TRP A 200 -17.34 -12.22 -3.09
N ALA A 201 -17.29 -11.57 -1.92
CA ALA A 201 -17.92 -10.27 -1.67
C ALA A 201 -17.13 -9.06 -2.21
N CYS A 202 -15.85 -9.21 -2.52
CA CYS A 202 -14.96 -8.18 -3.08
C CYS A 202 -14.29 -8.73 -4.34
N THR A 203 -14.46 -8.07 -5.48
CA THR A 203 -13.93 -8.55 -6.77
C THR A 203 -12.41 -8.50 -6.81
N MET A 204 -11.79 -7.47 -6.22
CA MET A 204 -10.34 -7.39 -6.03
C MET A 204 -9.77 -8.67 -5.39
N GLU A 205 -10.40 -9.16 -4.32
CA GLU A 205 -9.93 -10.35 -3.61
C GLU A 205 -10.05 -11.62 -4.47
N VAL A 206 -11.13 -11.72 -5.25
CA VAL A 206 -11.32 -12.80 -6.24
C VAL A 206 -10.25 -12.74 -7.32
N ALA A 207 -9.92 -11.55 -7.81
CA ALA A 207 -8.92 -11.33 -8.86
C ALA A 207 -7.50 -11.68 -8.40
N LEU A 208 -7.10 -11.24 -7.20
CA LEU A 208 -5.79 -11.54 -6.61
C LEU A 208 -5.65 -13.05 -6.33
N ARG A 209 -6.69 -13.67 -5.76
CA ARG A 209 -6.73 -15.12 -5.55
C ARG A 209 -6.58 -15.91 -6.85
N ALA A 210 -7.27 -15.47 -7.91
CA ALA A 210 -7.16 -16.10 -9.22
C ALA A 210 -5.74 -16.00 -9.77
N ALA A 211 -5.09 -14.85 -9.63
CA ALA A 211 -3.70 -14.65 -10.05
C ALA A 211 -2.73 -15.53 -9.25
N ASN A 212 -2.91 -15.65 -7.94
CA ASN A 212 -2.08 -16.51 -7.09
C ASN A 212 -2.27 -17.99 -7.39
N LEU A 213 -3.52 -18.44 -7.54
CA LEU A 213 -3.82 -19.82 -7.93
C LEU A 213 -3.23 -20.16 -9.31
N ALA A 214 -3.35 -19.26 -10.29
CA ALA A 214 -2.80 -19.44 -11.62
C ALA A 214 -1.28 -19.62 -11.60
N GLN A 215 -0.57 -18.80 -10.86
CA GLN A 215 0.88 -18.88 -10.70
C GLN A 215 1.30 -20.14 -9.94
N ALA A 216 0.62 -20.44 -8.82
CA ALA A 216 0.93 -21.62 -8.02
C ALA A 216 0.69 -22.93 -8.78
N LEU A 217 -0.45 -23.08 -9.49
CA LEU A 217 -0.74 -24.24 -10.30
C LEU A 217 0.38 -24.52 -11.32
N TYR A 218 0.94 -23.48 -11.90
CA TYR A 218 2.09 -23.60 -12.78
C TYR A 218 3.34 -24.12 -12.05
N MET A 219 3.64 -23.65 -10.84
CA MET A 219 4.82 -24.09 -10.08
C MET A 219 4.79 -25.59 -9.75
N PHE A 220 3.61 -26.19 -9.69
CA PHE A 220 3.38 -27.61 -9.44
C PHE A 220 3.07 -28.42 -10.69
N ALA A 221 3.24 -27.88 -11.90
CA ALA A 221 2.81 -28.53 -13.15
C ALA A 221 3.46 -29.89 -13.40
N ASP A 222 4.63 -30.20 -12.81
CA ASP A 222 5.33 -31.48 -12.90
C ASP A 222 5.04 -32.43 -11.72
N ALA A 223 4.34 -31.97 -10.66
CA ALA A 223 4.04 -32.79 -9.49
C ALA A 223 2.98 -33.87 -9.79
N SER A 224 3.23 -35.10 -9.35
CA SER A 224 2.35 -36.25 -9.63
C SER A 224 0.92 -36.02 -9.11
N ALA A 225 0.76 -35.56 -7.89
CA ALA A 225 -0.54 -35.27 -7.27
C ALA A 225 -1.34 -34.18 -7.99
N VAL A 226 -0.67 -33.21 -8.60
CA VAL A 226 -1.31 -32.10 -9.33
C VAL A 226 -1.69 -32.55 -10.76
N ARG A 227 -0.94 -33.48 -11.36
CA ARG A 227 -1.21 -33.99 -12.70
C ARG A 227 -2.41 -34.93 -12.79
N GLU A 228 -3.04 -35.27 -11.67
CA GLU A 228 -4.28 -36.05 -11.69
C GLU A 228 -5.37 -35.29 -12.48
N PRO A 229 -5.94 -35.89 -13.57
CA PRO A 229 -6.88 -35.16 -14.43
C PRO A 229 -8.08 -34.61 -13.72
N ALA A 230 -8.59 -35.29 -12.68
CA ALA A 230 -9.70 -34.83 -11.88
C ALA A 230 -9.38 -33.52 -11.12
N PHE A 231 -8.19 -33.43 -10.52
CA PHE A 231 -7.75 -32.21 -9.86
C PHE A 231 -7.49 -31.08 -10.86
N LEU A 232 -6.79 -31.36 -11.96
CA LEU A 232 -6.53 -30.34 -12.99
C LEU A 232 -7.80 -29.74 -13.57
N ARG A 233 -8.82 -30.57 -13.87
CA ARG A 233 -10.14 -30.07 -14.33
C ARG A 233 -10.75 -29.13 -13.32
N ARG A 234 -10.67 -29.49 -12.05
CA ARG A 234 -11.22 -28.68 -10.95
C ARG A 234 -10.46 -27.37 -10.80
N ALA A 235 -9.14 -27.39 -10.84
CA ALA A 235 -8.31 -26.19 -10.73
C ALA A 235 -8.48 -25.25 -11.94
N LEU A 236 -8.48 -25.77 -13.16
CA LEU A 236 -8.74 -24.99 -14.39
C LEU A 236 -10.17 -24.44 -14.41
N GLY A 237 -11.16 -25.23 -13.95
CA GLY A 237 -12.54 -24.79 -13.78
C GLY A 237 -12.66 -23.65 -12.77
N ALA A 238 -11.89 -23.71 -11.68
CA ALA A 238 -11.83 -22.63 -10.70
C ALA A 238 -11.23 -21.35 -11.30
N LEU A 239 -10.13 -21.44 -12.06
CA LEU A 239 -9.54 -20.27 -12.75
C LEU A 239 -10.52 -19.63 -13.72
N GLU A 240 -11.21 -20.44 -14.54
CA GLU A 240 -12.24 -19.95 -15.46
C GLU A 240 -13.37 -19.25 -14.69
N GLN A 241 -13.90 -19.88 -13.64
CA GLN A 241 -14.99 -19.34 -12.83
C GLN A 241 -14.61 -18.02 -12.15
N HIS A 242 -13.38 -17.90 -11.61
CA HIS A 242 -12.88 -16.66 -11.02
C HIS A 242 -12.76 -15.56 -12.09
N ALA A 243 -12.16 -15.87 -13.25
CA ALA A 243 -12.03 -14.90 -14.34
C ALA A 243 -13.40 -14.45 -14.88
N HIS A 244 -14.34 -15.38 -15.05
CA HIS A 244 -15.73 -15.08 -15.43
C HIS A 244 -16.40 -14.18 -14.39
N PHE A 245 -16.28 -14.47 -13.10
CA PHE A 245 -16.81 -13.65 -12.03
C PHE A 245 -16.23 -12.23 -12.07
N VAL A 246 -14.90 -12.09 -12.12
CA VAL A 246 -14.22 -10.79 -12.19
C VAL A 246 -14.69 -9.99 -13.41
N GLU A 247 -14.78 -10.61 -14.60
CA GLU A 247 -15.21 -9.94 -15.83
C GLU A 247 -16.61 -9.34 -15.72
N HIS A 248 -17.52 -10.00 -14.99
CA HIS A 248 -18.91 -9.58 -14.83
C HIS A 248 -19.15 -8.67 -13.61
N HIS A 249 -18.18 -8.58 -12.68
CA HIS A 249 -18.27 -7.82 -11.45
C HIS A 249 -17.20 -6.75 -11.30
N LEU A 250 -16.58 -6.26 -12.39
CA LEU A 250 -15.57 -5.21 -12.33
C LEU A 250 -15.99 -4.06 -11.42
N GLU A 251 -15.07 -3.62 -10.57
CA GLU A 251 -15.30 -2.52 -9.62
C GLU A 251 -15.16 -1.13 -10.28
N ASP A 252 -15.65 -1.01 -11.52
CA ASP A 252 -15.65 0.20 -12.34
C ASP A 252 -16.90 1.07 -12.20
N HIS A 253 -17.79 0.72 -11.27
CA HIS A 253 -19.02 1.45 -10.96
C HIS A 253 -18.84 2.51 -9.88
N TRP A 254 -17.66 2.59 -9.25
CA TRP A 254 -17.34 3.63 -8.31
C TRP A 254 -17.24 4.99 -9.00
N LEU A 255 -17.60 6.05 -8.29
CA LEU A 255 -17.49 7.42 -8.81
C LEU A 255 -16.03 7.74 -9.21
N VAL A 256 -15.09 7.22 -8.44
CA VAL A 256 -13.66 7.26 -8.73
C VAL A 256 -13.14 5.83 -8.71
N PRO A 257 -12.61 5.30 -9.83
CA PRO A 257 -11.94 4.01 -9.84
C PRO A 257 -10.69 4.07 -8.94
N ASN A 258 -10.33 2.95 -8.34
CA ASN A 258 -9.21 2.83 -7.42
C ASN A 258 -8.40 1.57 -7.71
N ASN A 259 -7.50 1.19 -6.80
CA ASN A 259 -6.66 -0.01 -6.89
C ASN A 259 -7.47 -1.30 -7.09
N HIS A 260 -8.72 -1.40 -6.61
CA HIS A 260 -9.59 -2.56 -6.83
C HIS A 260 -9.77 -2.84 -8.33
N LEU A 261 -10.09 -1.82 -9.12
CA LEU A 261 -10.25 -1.98 -10.56
C LEU A 261 -8.94 -2.34 -11.27
N ILE A 262 -7.79 -1.86 -10.77
CA ILE A 262 -6.49 -2.30 -11.28
C ILE A 262 -6.32 -3.80 -11.00
N SER A 263 -6.63 -4.25 -9.78
CA SER A 263 -6.55 -5.65 -9.38
C SER A 263 -7.44 -6.56 -10.23
N ASP A 264 -8.67 -6.11 -10.52
CA ASP A 264 -9.60 -6.84 -11.39
C ASP A 264 -8.96 -7.12 -12.77
N TYR A 265 -8.39 -6.09 -13.40
CA TYR A 265 -7.71 -6.25 -14.69
C TYR A 265 -6.42 -7.07 -14.59
N VAL A 266 -5.68 -6.98 -13.49
CA VAL A 266 -4.48 -7.81 -13.26
C VAL A 266 -4.89 -9.29 -13.17
N GLY A 267 -5.92 -9.63 -12.41
CA GLY A 267 -6.43 -11.00 -12.32
C GLY A 267 -6.83 -11.58 -13.68
N LEU A 268 -7.62 -10.80 -14.47
CA LEU A 268 -8.01 -11.20 -15.83
C LEU A 268 -6.78 -11.40 -16.75
N LEU A 269 -5.80 -10.50 -16.68
CA LEU A 269 -4.58 -10.61 -17.47
C LEU A 269 -3.77 -11.85 -17.10
N VAL A 270 -3.54 -12.06 -15.80
CA VAL A 270 -2.72 -13.19 -15.33
C VAL A 270 -3.35 -14.52 -15.71
N VAL A 271 -4.64 -14.72 -15.41
CA VAL A 271 -5.32 -15.97 -15.73
C VAL A 271 -5.37 -16.20 -17.24
N GLY A 272 -5.81 -15.20 -18.02
CA GLY A 272 -5.98 -15.37 -19.46
C GLY A 272 -4.67 -15.47 -20.25
N ALA A 273 -3.60 -14.83 -19.80
CA ALA A 273 -2.29 -14.89 -20.43
C ALA A 273 -1.55 -16.21 -20.11
N LEU A 274 -1.65 -16.70 -18.86
CA LEU A 274 -1.03 -17.96 -18.47
C LEU A 274 -1.79 -19.18 -19.00
N TYR A 275 -3.12 -19.10 -19.07
CA TYR A 275 -3.97 -20.22 -19.51
C TYR A 275 -4.83 -19.81 -20.72
N PRO A 276 -4.20 -19.54 -21.89
CA PRO A 276 -4.91 -19.00 -23.07
C PRO A 276 -5.92 -19.97 -23.69
N ALA A 277 -5.88 -21.24 -23.33
CA ALA A 277 -6.85 -22.25 -23.76
C ALA A 277 -8.20 -22.16 -23.00
N LEU A 278 -8.26 -21.46 -21.86
CA LEU A 278 -9.50 -21.33 -21.11
C LEU A 278 -10.57 -20.54 -21.89
N PRO A 279 -11.85 -20.90 -21.74
CA PRO A 279 -12.95 -20.16 -22.34
C PRO A 279 -12.89 -18.66 -21.95
N GLY A 280 -13.05 -17.76 -22.92
CA GLY A 280 -13.03 -16.31 -22.69
C GLY A 280 -11.63 -15.68 -22.51
N ALA A 281 -10.56 -16.46 -22.33
CA ALA A 281 -9.22 -15.95 -22.01
C ALA A 281 -8.75 -14.82 -22.95
N ARG A 282 -8.90 -15.01 -24.27
CA ARG A 282 -8.46 -14.01 -25.26
C ARG A 282 -9.19 -12.65 -25.13
N SER A 283 -10.50 -12.66 -24.92
CA SER A 283 -11.29 -11.44 -24.73
C SER A 283 -10.95 -10.78 -23.40
N GLN A 284 -10.76 -11.56 -22.34
CA GLN A 284 -10.38 -11.11 -21.01
C GLN A 284 -9.01 -10.43 -21.03
N VAL A 285 -8.01 -11.01 -21.68
CA VAL A 285 -6.68 -10.41 -21.88
C VAL A 285 -6.78 -9.09 -22.63
N THR A 286 -7.52 -9.04 -23.75
CA THR A 286 -7.69 -7.81 -24.53
C THR A 286 -8.32 -6.71 -23.69
N ARG A 287 -9.37 -7.03 -22.94
CA ARG A 287 -10.04 -6.11 -22.03
C ARG A 287 -9.14 -5.62 -20.92
N ALA A 288 -8.35 -6.54 -20.32
CA ALA A 288 -7.42 -6.22 -19.25
C ALA A 288 -6.30 -5.28 -19.73
N LEU A 289 -5.68 -5.53 -20.88
CA LEU A 289 -4.64 -4.66 -21.44
C LEU A 289 -5.14 -3.24 -21.66
N HIS A 290 -6.31 -3.06 -22.27
CA HIS A 290 -6.92 -1.74 -22.46
C HIS A 290 -7.29 -1.09 -21.12
N GLY A 291 -7.84 -1.88 -20.19
CA GLY A 291 -8.18 -1.42 -18.85
C GLY A 291 -6.97 -0.90 -18.09
N LEU A 292 -5.88 -1.68 -18.05
CA LEU A 292 -4.63 -1.34 -17.37
C LEU A 292 -3.96 -0.09 -17.93
N GLN A 293 -3.90 0.03 -19.27
CA GLN A 293 -3.38 1.24 -19.92
C GLN A 293 -4.18 2.48 -19.48
N ARG A 294 -5.51 2.37 -19.47
CA ARG A 294 -6.39 3.46 -19.03
C ARG A 294 -6.22 3.78 -17.55
N GLN A 295 -6.15 2.75 -16.66
CA GLN A 295 -5.99 2.98 -15.23
C GLN A 295 -4.62 3.59 -14.89
N MET A 296 -3.56 3.22 -15.60
CA MET A 296 -2.25 3.87 -15.47
C MET A 296 -2.35 5.40 -15.74
N GLU A 297 -3.14 5.82 -16.72
CA GLU A 297 -3.32 7.25 -17.03
C GLU A 297 -4.22 7.98 -16.01
N LEU A 298 -5.21 7.27 -15.44
CA LEU A 298 -6.21 7.87 -14.55
C LEU A 298 -5.78 7.88 -13.07
N GLN A 299 -5.01 6.88 -12.66
CA GLN A 299 -4.68 6.65 -11.24
C GLN A 299 -3.23 6.95 -10.88
N VAL A 300 -2.39 7.27 -11.85
CA VAL A 300 -1.00 7.66 -11.61
C VAL A 300 -0.76 9.04 -12.21
N HIS A 301 -0.30 9.97 -11.39
CA HIS A 301 0.07 11.32 -11.85
C HIS A 301 1.23 11.27 -12.85
N PRO A 302 1.40 12.30 -13.71
CA PRO A 302 2.50 12.35 -14.69
C PRO A 302 3.89 12.22 -14.07
N ASP A 303 4.06 12.65 -12.83
CA ASP A 303 5.30 12.54 -12.04
C ASP A 303 5.54 11.16 -11.42
N GLY A 304 4.59 10.24 -11.55
CA GLY A 304 4.70 8.86 -11.08
C GLY A 304 4.06 8.59 -9.73
N VAL A 305 3.50 9.57 -9.03
CA VAL A 305 2.82 9.33 -7.75
C VAL A 305 1.40 8.79 -7.97
N SER A 306 0.99 7.79 -7.18
CA SER A 306 -0.40 7.31 -7.18
C SER A 306 -1.35 8.42 -6.70
N PHE A 307 -2.54 8.49 -7.30
CA PHE A 307 -3.55 9.50 -6.98
C PHE A 307 -4.34 9.21 -5.69
N GLU A 308 -4.10 8.08 -5.03
CA GLU A 308 -4.92 7.62 -3.90
C GLU A 308 -4.67 8.38 -2.59
N GLY A 309 -3.62 9.22 -2.53
CA GLY A 309 -3.33 10.03 -1.33
C GLY A 309 -2.72 9.20 -0.19
N SER A 310 -2.05 8.10 -0.51
CA SER A 310 -1.36 7.24 0.44
C SER A 310 -0.08 6.67 -0.16
N VAL A 311 1.01 6.65 0.60
CA VAL A 311 2.29 6.04 0.20
C VAL A 311 2.21 4.51 0.22
N PRO A 312 1.62 3.83 1.22
CA PRO A 312 1.41 2.39 1.15
C PRO A 312 0.54 1.95 -0.04
N TYR A 313 -0.48 2.71 -0.42
CA TYR A 313 -1.28 2.41 -1.61
C TYR A 313 -0.56 2.74 -2.93
N HIS A 314 0.42 3.66 -2.91
CA HIS A 314 1.35 3.80 -4.04
C HIS A 314 2.13 2.50 -4.28
N ARG A 315 2.65 1.84 -3.23
CA ARG A 315 3.28 0.52 -3.33
C ARG A 315 2.35 -0.52 -3.92
N LEU A 316 1.12 -0.65 -3.38
CA LEU A 316 0.13 -1.61 -3.86
C LEU A 316 -0.14 -1.43 -5.37
N SER A 317 -0.39 -0.19 -5.80
CA SER A 317 -0.61 0.13 -7.22
C SER A 317 0.62 -0.15 -8.08
N LEU A 318 1.83 0.16 -7.58
CA LEU A 318 3.10 -0.12 -8.26
C LEU A 318 3.32 -1.62 -8.45
N GLU A 319 3.08 -2.45 -7.41
CA GLU A 319 3.18 -3.91 -7.51
C GLU A 319 2.15 -4.48 -8.50
N LEU A 320 0.90 -3.99 -8.50
CA LEU A 320 -0.15 -4.39 -9.46
C LEU A 320 0.28 -4.13 -10.90
N PHE A 321 0.72 -2.91 -11.19
CA PHE A 321 1.18 -2.55 -12.53
C PHE A 321 2.46 -3.26 -12.93
N THR A 322 3.33 -3.57 -11.96
CA THR A 322 4.55 -4.36 -12.19
C THR A 322 4.21 -5.80 -12.58
N LEU A 323 3.29 -6.46 -11.85
CA LEU A 323 2.83 -7.81 -12.19
C LEU A 323 2.22 -7.83 -13.60
N ALA A 324 1.35 -6.85 -13.90
CA ALA A 324 0.79 -6.72 -15.24
C ALA A 324 1.87 -6.57 -16.32
N TYR A 325 2.88 -5.74 -16.08
CA TYR A 325 3.98 -5.50 -17.01
C TYR A 325 4.83 -6.76 -17.23
N VAL A 326 5.20 -7.45 -16.16
CA VAL A 326 6.00 -8.69 -16.22
C VAL A 326 5.24 -9.78 -16.98
N VAL A 327 3.96 -9.99 -16.65
CA VAL A 327 3.14 -11.02 -17.32
C VAL A 327 2.92 -10.66 -18.79
N ALA A 328 2.53 -9.44 -19.10
CA ALA A 328 2.32 -9.02 -20.48
C ALA A 328 3.60 -9.20 -21.31
N HIS A 329 4.73 -8.70 -20.83
CA HIS A 329 6.01 -8.80 -21.52
C HIS A 329 6.44 -10.27 -21.71
N GLY A 330 6.33 -11.08 -20.66
CA GLY A 330 6.68 -12.50 -20.71
C GLY A 330 5.84 -13.32 -21.71
N CYS A 331 4.59 -12.92 -21.93
CA CYS A 331 3.68 -13.55 -22.88
C CYS A 331 3.69 -12.89 -24.27
N GLY A 332 4.63 -11.98 -24.56
CA GLY A 332 4.70 -11.30 -25.85
C GLY A 332 3.57 -10.29 -26.08
N LEU A 333 2.91 -9.82 -25.02
CA LEU A 333 1.84 -8.81 -25.05
C LEU A 333 2.42 -7.43 -24.74
N ALA A 334 1.78 -6.34 -25.21
CA ALA A 334 2.28 -5.00 -25.05
C ALA A 334 1.31 -4.11 -24.26
N LEU A 335 1.79 -3.47 -23.22
CA LEU A 335 1.10 -2.39 -22.50
C LEU A 335 1.45 -0.99 -23.02
N GLY A 336 2.40 -0.89 -23.97
CA GLY A 336 2.79 0.34 -24.63
C GLY A 336 3.83 1.16 -23.86
N THR A 337 4.48 2.07 -24.60
CA THR A 337 5.62 2.85 -24.09
C THR A 337 5.22 3.86 -23.01
N ARG A 338 4.03 4.45 -23.09
CA ARG A 338 3.51 5.38 -22.05
C ARG A 338 3.33 4.68 -20.71
N PHE A 339 2.80 3.45 -20.74
CA PHE A 339 2.65 2.63 -19.54
C PHE A 339 4.02 2.34 -18.91
N ALA A 340 4.97 1.84 -19.69
CA ALA A 340 6.32 1.53 -19.23
C ALA A 340 7.03 2.78 -18.67
N HIS A 341 6.94 3.92 -19.34
CA HIS A 341 7.51 5.18 -18.85
C HIS A 341 6.92 5.60 -17.51
N ARG A 342 5.58 5.55 -17.35
CA ARG A 342 4.93 5.94 -16.10
C ARG A 342 5.21 4.95 -14.97
N LEU A 343 5.25 3.65 -15.27
CA LEU A 343 5.68 2.62 -14.32
C LEU A 343 7.12 2.87 -13.81
N ARG A 344 8.04 3.21 -14.72
CA ARG A 344 9.40 3.57 -14.34
C ARG A 344 9.42 4.79 -13.41
N ARG A 345 8.60 5.82 -13.67
CA ARG A 345 8.46 7.00 -12.77
C ARG A 345 7.94 6.61 -11.38
N MET A 346 7.04 5.64 -11.26
CA MET A 346 6.60 5.15 -9.95
C MET A 346 7.75 4.55 -9.13
N PHE A 347 8.66 3.81 -9.77
CA PHE A 347 9.88 3.30 -9.10
C PHE A 347 10.83 4.43 -8.70
N GLU A 348 10.97 5.48 -9.51
CA GLU A 348 11.78 6.66 -9.16
C GLU A 348 11.21 7.37 -7.92
N VAL A 349 9.90 7.53 -7.84
CA VAL A 349 9.21 8.08 -6.66
C VAL A 349 9.50 7.23 -5.44
N SER A 350 9.45 5.88 -5.57
CA SER A 350 9.76 4.97 -4.46
C SER A 350 11.22 5.11 -3.99
N ARG A 351 12.17 5.28 -4.91
CA ARG A 351 13.58 5.60 -4.57
C ARG A 351 13.67 6.89 -3.77
N ASP A 352 12.92 7.92 -4.19
CA ASP A 352 13.07 9.27 -3.67
C ASP A 352 12.39 9.48 -2.31
N TYR A 353 11.30 8.76 -1.97
CA TYR A 353 10.71 8.84 -0.63
C TYR A 353 11.34 7.87 0.39
N CYS A 354 11.98 6.78 -0.03
CA CYS A 354 12.59 5.85 0.90
C CYS A 354 13.73 6.48 1.69
N SER A 355 13.80 6.17 2.97
CA SER A 355 14.97 6.46 3.79
C SER A 355 16.19 5.64 3.35
N GLU A 356 17.35 5.92 3.90
CA GLU A 356 18.60 5.18 3.62
C GLU A 356 18.52 3.69 3.97
N ARG A 357 17.60 3.31 4.85
CA ARG A 357 17.31 1.91 5.22
C ARG A 357 16.14 1.30 4.41
N GLY A 358 15.67 1.99 3.38
CA GLY A 358 14.56 1.52 2.55
C GLY A 358 13.18 1.64 3.20
N LEU A 359 13.06 2.38 4.31
CA LEU A 359 11.76 2.60 4.96
C LEU A 359 11.01 3.72 4.26
N ALA A 360 9.72 3.48 4.02
CA ALA A 360 8.79 4.44 3.47
C ALA A 360 8.13 5.29 4.56
N PRO A 361 7.70 6.52 4.26
CA PRO A 361 6.81 7.28 5.12
C PRO A 361 5.40 6.68 5.12
N GLN A 362 4.65 6.94 6.20
CA GLN A 362 3.32 6.39 6.41
C GLN A 362 2.21 7.43 6.18
N ILE A 363 2.30 8.21 5.10
CA ILE A 363 1.27 9.20 4.73
C ILE A 363 0.03 8.48 4.20
N GLY A 364 -1.14 8.83 4.77
CA GLY A 364 -2.42 8.23 4.47
C GLY A 364 -2.57 6.81 5.01
N ASP A 365 -3.55 6.08 4.51
CA ASP A 365 -3.83 4.71 4.97
C ASP A 365 -2.68 3.75 4.71
N ASN A 366 -2.43 2.88 5.70
CA ASN A 366 -1.58 1.72 5.60
C ASN A 366 -2.36 0.46 5.98
N ASP A 367 -2.79 -0.30 5.00
CA ASP A 367 -3.49 -1.57 5.20
C ASP A 367 -2.59 -2.80 5.08
N SER A 368 -1.27 -2.59 5.05
CA SER A 368 -0.25 -3.62 4.84
C SER A 368 -0.41 -4.42 3.53
N GLY A 369 -1.23 -3.92 2.60
CA GLY A 369 -1.55 -4.59 1.34
C GLY A 369 -0.32 -4.79 0.45
N ARG A 370 -0.16 -6.02 -0.06
CA ARG A 370 0.89 -6.41 -1.02
C ARG A 370 0.30 -7.28 -2.11
N VAL A 371 0.95 -7.27 -3.28
CA VAL A 371 0.61 -8.11 -4.44
C VAL A 371 1.64 -9.22 -4.63
N PHE A 372 2.88 -9.02 -4.17
CA PHE A 372 3.94 -10.02 -4.27
C PHE A 372 4.16 -10.74 -2.92
N PRO A 373 3.40 -11.78 -2.60
CA PRO A 373 3.61 -12.57 -1.38
C PRO A 373 4.80 -13.54 -1.55
N LEU A 374 5.87 -13.09 -2.21
CA LEU A 374 7.03 -13.91 -2.57
C LEU A 374 8.08 -13.98 -1.46
N CYS A 375 8.02 -13.07 -0.51
CA CYS A 375 8.82 -13.07 0.72
C CYS A 375 8.14 -12.25 1.81
N ASP A 376 8.53 -12.46 3.06
CA ASP A 376 8.02 -11.69 4.19
C ASP A 376 8.80 -10.38 4.30
N ARG A 377 8.06 -9.27 4.40
CA ARG A 377 8.61 -7.93 4.60
C ARG A 377 7.75 -7.12 5.55
N PRO A 378 8.36 -6.31 6.42
CA PRO A 378 7.64 -5.29 7.17
C PRO A 378 6.86 -4.35 6.24
N SER A 379 5.72 -3.90 6.68
CA SER A 379 4.79 -3.10 5.89
C SER A 379 5.43 -1.81 5.33
N LEU A 380 6.34 -1.18 6.06
CA LEU A 380 7.01 0.06 5.66
C LEU A 380 8.34 -0.16 4.92
N GLU A 381 8.77 -1.40 4.69
CA GLU A 381 9.98 -1.66 3.91
C GLU A 381 9.67 -1.62 2.41
N HIS A 382 9.98 -0.50 1.75
CA HIS A 382 9.76 -0.27 0.33
C HIS A 382 11.06 -0.25 -0.49
N GLY A 383 12.22 -0.40 0.13
CA GLY A 383 13.54 -0.31 -0.51
C GLY A 383 13.78 -1.33 -1.62
N TYR A 384 13.04 -2.45 -1.66
CA TYR A 384 13.11 -3.44 -2.74
C TYR A 384 12.51 -2.92 -4.06
N LEU A 385 11.56 -1.97 -4.01
CA LEU A 385 10.86 -1.46 -5.21
C LEU A 385 11.82 -0.83 -6.21
N PRO A 386 12.64 0.19 -5.87
CA PRO A 386 13.57 0.76 -6.84
C PRO A 386 14.55 -0.28 -7.40
N LEU A 387 14.96 -1.28 -6.60
CA LEU A 387 15.85 -2.34 -7.06
C LEU A 387 15.17 -3.26 -8.07
N LEU A 388 13.90 -3.58 -7.86
CA LEU A 388 13.08 -4.31 -8.84
C LEU A 388 12.93 -3.51 -10.14
N GLY A 389 12.67 -2.20 -10.02
CA GLY A 389 12.61 -1.30 -11.17
C GLY A 389 13.95 -1.21 -11.92
N ALA A 390 15.08 -1.23 -11.20
CA ALA A 390 16.42 -1.23 -11.79
C ALA A 390 16.62 -2.43 -12.72
N VAL A 391 16.17 -3.60 -12.30
CA VAL A 391 16.25 -4.83 -13.12
C VAL A 391 15.30 -4.76 -14.31
N LEU A 392 14.04 -4.40 -14.10
CA LEU A 392 13.00 -4.37 -15.13
C LEU A 392 13.35 -3.43 -16.29
N PHE A 393 13.98 -2.30 -15.99
CA PHE A 393 14.30 -1.27 -16.99
C PHE A 393 15.78 -1.19 -17.35
N GLY A 394 16.63 -2.03 -16.76
CA GLY A 394 18.09 -1.93 -16.94
C GLY A 394 18.64 -0.59 -16.45
N ASP A 395 18.06 -0.01 -15.40
CA ASP A 395 18.29 1.36 -14.97
C ASP A 395 19.18 1.46 -13.73
N ALA A 396 20.44 1.88 -13.95
CA ALA A 396 21.43 2.06 -12.89
C ALA A 396 21.05 3.19 -11.89
N GLU A 397 20.20 4.15 -12.29
CA GLU A 397 19.75 5.25 -11.43
C GLU A 397 18.71 4.80 -10.37
N LEU A 398 18.17 3.60 -10.50
CA LEU A 398 17.29 2.98 -9.52
C LEU A 398 18.04 2.05 -8.54
N LYS A 399 19.28 1.65 -8.85
CA LYS A 399 20.10 0.77 -8.02
C LYS A 399 21.03 1.58 -7.13
N ALA A 400 20.91 1.43 -5.81
CA ALA A 400 21.87 1.98 -4.86
C ALA A 400 23.24 1.27 -4.99
N GLN A 401 24.32 1.98 -4.69
CA GLN A 401 25.66 1.38 -4.66
C GLN A 401 25.72 0.34 -3.54
N GLY A 402 26.26 -0.84 -3.83
CA GLY A 402 26.36 -1.94 -2.86
C GLY A 402 25.04 -2.65 -2.55
N ALA A 403 23.92 -2.28 -3.22
CA ALA A 403 22.66 -2.96 -3.00
C ALA A 403 22.68 -4.42 -3.49
N GLU A 404 22.01 -5.28 -2.76
CA GLU A 404 21.76 -6.68 -3.11
C GLU A 404 20.46 -6.83 -3.91
N LEU A 405 20.37 -7.88 -4.73
CA LEU A 405 19.13 -8.21 -5.45
C LEU A 405 18.06 -8.63 -4.45
N PRO A 406 16.85 -8.03 -4.47
CA PRO A 406 15.78 -8.48 -3.59
C PRO A 406 15.22 -9.84 -4.02
N ASP A 407 14.78 -10.63 -3.05
CA ASP A 407 14.19 -11.96 -3.28
C ASP A 407 13.04 -11.91 -4.31
N GLU A 408 12.21 -10.86 -4.25
CA GLU A 408 11.12 -10.66 -5.21
C GLU A 408 11.62 -10.59 -6.66
N ALA A 409 12.75 -9.92 -6.89
CA ALA A 409 13.30 -9.81 -8.23
C ALA A 409 13.87 -11.15 -8.72
N ALA A 410 14.46 -11.96 -7.83
CA ALA A 410 14.89 -13.31 -8.17
C ALA A 410 13.71 -14.21 -8.53
N TRP A 411 12.61 -14.16 -7.74
CA TRP A 411 11.40 -14.94 -8.01
C TRP A 411 10.66 -14.49 -9.28
N LEU A 412 10.57 -13.17 -9.53
CA LEU A 412 9.85 -12.62 -10.67
C LEU A 412 10.66 -12.67 -11.97
N LEU A 413 11.99 -12.51 -11.89
CA LEU A 413 12.83 -12.25 -13.07
C LEU A 413 13.94 -13.30 -13.26
N GLY A 414 14.08 -14.25 -12.32
CA GLY A 414 14.98 -15.41 -12.42
C GLY A 414 16.42 -15.05 -12.75
N GLU A 415 17.09 -15.92 -13.49
CA GLU A 415 18.50 -15.77 -13.91
C GLU A 415 18.73 -14.46 -14.68
N HIS A 416 17.84 -14.12 -15.61
CA HIS A 416 17.96 -12.89 -16.38
C HIS A 416 17.98 -11.65 -15.46
N GLY A 417 17.09 -11.63 -14.46
CA GLY A 417 17.06 -10.58 -13.44
C GLY A 417 18.34 -10.49 -12.65
N HIS A 418 18.89 -11.62 -12.22
CA HIS A 418 20.15 -11.69 -11.51
C HIS A 418 21.33 -11.21 -12.37
N GLN A 419 21.43 -11.65 -13.62
CA GLN A 419 22.47 -11.23 -14.57
C GLN A 419 22.38 -9.73 -14.88
N CYS A 420 21.18 -9.20 -15.12
CA CYS A 420 20.95 -7.78 -15.35
C CYS A 420 21.41 -6.97 -14.13
N PHE A 421 20.97 -7.35 -12.94
CA PHE A 421 21.33 -6.65 -11.70
C PHE A 421 22.83 -6.65 -11.44
N SER A 422 23.52 -7.77 -11.68
CA SER A 422 24.96 -7.91 -11.47
C SER A 422 25.79 -7.01 -12.40
N ARG A 423 25.31 -6.79 -13.64
CA ARG A 423 25.96 -5.90 -14.62
C ARG A 423 25.72 -4.42 -14.34
N LEU A 424 24.63 -4.07 -13.67
CA LEU A 424 24.30 -2.69 -13.36
C LEU A 424 25.24 -2.14 -12.28
N ARG A 425 25.98 -1.08 -12.60
CA ARG A 425 26.71 -0.29 -11.61
C ARG A 425 25.75 0.73 -10.99
N GLY A 426 25.35 0.50 -9.75
CA GLY A 426 24.43 1.36 -9.05
C GLY A 426 24.86 2.82 -8.98
N ARG A 427 23.97 3.74 -9.36
CA ARG A 427 24.15 5.19 -9.37
C ARG A 427 23.00 5.94 -8.72
N ALA A 428 22.11 5.21 -8.03
CA ALA A 428 20.94 5.82 -7.42
C ALA A 428 21.35 6.96 -6.48
N LYS A 429 20.78 8.12 -6.74
CA LYS A 429 20.86 9.30 -5.89
C LYS A 429 19.44 9.76 -5.62
N PRO A 430 18.85 9.35 -4.48
CA PRO A 430 17.53 9.84 -4.10
C PRO A 430 17.49 11.36 -4.09
N ARG A 431 16.42 11.94 -4.61
CA ARG A 431 16.29 13.39 -4.81
C ARG A 431 15.16 13.94 -3.98
N SER A 432 15.29 15.21 -3.62
CA SER A 432 14.15 15.99 -3.17
C SER A 432 13.19 16.20 -4.34
N PHE A 433 11.89 16.05 -4.09
CA PHE A 433 10.87 16.29 -5.11
C PHE A 433 9.59 16.87 -4.51
N SER A 434 8.80 17.48 -5.36
CA SER A 434 7.50 18.03 -5.03
C SER A 434 6.47 17.53 -6.05
N SER A 435 5.39 16.94 -5.56
CA SER A 435 4.23 16.49 -6.33
C SER A 435 2.95 17.20 -5.86
N PRO A 436 2.71 18.45 -6.29
CA PRO A 436 1.55 19.21 -5.82
C PRO A 436 0.21 18.56 -6.17
N GLY A 437 0.16 17.76 -7.24
CA GLY A 437 -1.05 17.04 -7.66
C GLY A 437 -1.45 15.91 -6.72
N SER A 438 -0.49 15.29 -6.05
CA SER A 438 -0.74 14.21 -5.07
C SER A 438 -0.61 14.69 -3.62
N GLY A 439 0.08 15.80 -3.37
CA GLY A 439 0.36 16.29 -2.03
C GLY A 439 1.58 15.68 -1.35
N LEU A 440 2.40 14.89 -2.08
CA LEU A 440 3.60 14.26 -1.54
C LEU A 440 4.84 15.10 -1.87
N HIS A 441 5.58 15.51 -0.84
CA HIS A 441 6.81 16.30 -0.99
C HIS A 441 7.92 15.70 -0.14
N VAL A 442 9.13 15.66 -0.68
CA VAL A 442 10.31 15.12 0.00
C VAL A 442 11.46 16.12 -0.08
N LEU A 443 12.04 16.46 1.06
CA LEU A 443 13.27 17.24 1.20
C LEU A 443 14.36 16.34 1.78
N ARG A 444 15.57 16.39 1.22
CA ARG A 444 16.66 15.47 1.59
C ARG A 444 18.00 16.18 1.74
N GLY A 445 18.72 15.81 2.76
CA GLY A 445 20.12 16.26 2.92
C GLY A 445 20.67 16.00 4.31
N ALA A 446 22.00 15.94 4.45
CA ALA A 446 22.69 15.73 5.72
C ALA A 446 22.21 14.49 6.52
N GLY A 447 21.82 13.41 5.82
CA GLY A 447 21.26 12.20 6.46
C GLY A 447 19.79 12.33 6.89
N ALA A 448 19.13 13.47 6.57
CA ALA A 448 17.71 13.68 6.84
C ALA A 448 16.86 13.40 5.61
N VAL A 449 15.71 12.76 5.82
CA VAL A 449 14.62 12.65 4.88
C VAL A 449 13.36 13.19 5.55
N LEU A 450 12.91 14.34 5.08
CA LEU A 450 11.67 14.97 5.50
C LEU A 450 10.61 14.71 4.44
N THR A 451 9.52 14.04 4.81
CA THR A 451 8.37 13.83 3.96
C THR A 451 7.20 14.67 4.46
N VAL A 452 6.56 15.42 3.57
CA VAL A 452 5.47 16.34 3.91
C VAL A 452 4.22 15.99 3.13
N SER A 453 3.08 15.96 3.83
CA SER A 453 1.74 15.89 3.24
C SER A 453 1.20 17.30 3.02
N ALA A 454 1.17 17.77 1.76
CA ALA A 454 0.69 19.12 1.44
C ALA A 454 0.05 19.19 0.05
N GLY A 455 -1.22 18.91 -0.04
CA GLY A 455 -1.92 18.91 -1.32
C GLY A 455 -3.41 18.60 -1.24
N PRO A 456 -4.03 18.32 -2.38
CA PRO A 456 -5.44 17.96 -2.42
C PRO A 456 -5.65 16.61 -1.76
N VAL A 457 -6.84 16.40 -1.25
CA VAL A 457 -7.30 15.08 -0.79
C VAL A 457 -7.30 14.12 -1.98
N GLY A 458 -6.72 12.94 -1.78
CA GLY A 458 -6.54 11.92 -2.82
C GLY A 458 -7.83 11.48 -3.50
N GLN A 459 -7.69 10.68 -4.57
CA GLN A 459 -8.83 10.14 -5.34
C GLN A 459 -9.76 11.25 -5.85
N ARG A 460 -9.18 12.32 -6.43
CA ARG A 460 -9.92 13.49 -6.95
C ARG A 460 -10.81 14.17 -5.90
N GLY A 461 -10.44 14.11 -4.64
CA GLY A 461 -11.17 14.69 -3.52
C GLY A 461 -12.19 13.76 -2.86
N LEU A 462 -12.26 12.49 -3.23
CA LEU A 462 -13.05 11.49 -2.50
C LEU A 462 -12.43 11.16 -1.13
N GLY A 463 -11.09 11.06 -1.09
CA GLY A 463 -10.32 10.87 0.13
C GLY A 463 -10.54 9.53 0.82
N GLY A 464 -10.63 8.46 0.05
CA GLY A 464 -10.83 7.12 0.59
C GLY A 464 -9.71 6.69 1.53
N HIS A 465 -8.49 7.09 1.20
CA HIS A 465 -7.27 6.76 1.94
C HIS A 465 -6.55 7.97 2.55
N SER A 466 -7.16 9.15 2.50
CA SER A 466 -6.58 10.37 3.05
C SER A 466 -6.98 10.60 4.50
N HIS A 467 -6.11 11.29 5.23
CA HIS A 467 -6.29 11.69 6.62
C HIS A 467 -6.38 13.22 6.75
N ASN A 468 -6.67 13.73 7.95
CA ASN A 468 -6.61 15.15 8.30
C ASN A 468 -5.16 15.55 8.62
N ASP A 469 -4.26 15.33 7.67
CA ASP A 469 -2.81 15.42 7.78
C ASP A 469 -2.20 16.56 6.97
N ARG A 470 -3.01 17.57 6.59
CA ARG A 470 -2.49 18.71 5.82
C ARG A 470 -1.39 19.40 6.59
N LEU A 471 -0.25 19.63 5.92
CA LEU A 471 1.00 20.19 6.47
C LEU A 471 1.63 19.33 7.57
N SER A 472 1.20 18.06 7.71
CA SER A 472 1.90 17.07 8.52
C SER A 472 3.20 16.64 7.85
N PHE A 473 4.12 16.10 8.65
CA PHE A 473 5.40 15.62 8.14
C PHE A 473 5.93 14.43 8.94
N GLU A 474 6.79 13.67 8.30
CA GLU A 474 7.64 12.67 8.94
C GLU A 474 9.11 13.03 8.78
N LEU A 475 9.96 12.66 9.73
CA LEU A 475 11.39 12.88 9.69
C LEU A 475 12.14 11.58 9.99
N HIS A 476 12.96 11.15 9.03
CA HIS A 476 13.94 10.09 9.23
C HIS A 476 15.34 10.71 9.29
N LEU A 477 16.17 10.26 10.24
CA LEU A 477 17.57 10.68 10.41
C LEU A 477 18.48 9.46 10.33
N ALA A 478 19.49 9.49 9.45
CA ALA A 478 20.37 8.36 9.17
C ALA A 478 19.59 7.05 8.93
N GLY A 479 18.47 7.16 8.21
CA GLY A 479 17.58 6.04 7.89
C GLY A 479 16.64 5.60 9.01
N HIS A 480 16.72 6.15 10.22
CA HIS A 480 15.83 5.83 11.34
C HIS A 480 14.63 6.79 11.42
N PRO A 481 13.40 6.30 11.69
CA PRO A 481 12.27 7.16 11.96
C PRO A 481 12.47 7.89 13.31
N VAL A 482 12.21 9.19 13.33
CA VAL A 482 12.34 10.06 14.53
C VAL A 482 11.04 10.77 14.83
N ILE A 483 10.40 11.33 13.82
CA ILE A 483 9.04 11.86 13.86
C ILE A 483 8.23 11.08 12.84
N VAL A 484 7.15 10.45 13.27
CA VAL A 484 6.38 9.48 12.47
C VAL A 484 4.92 9.89 12.34
N ASP A 485 4.28 9.42 11.28
CA ASP A 485 2.82 9.38 11.22
C ASP A 485 2.31 8.18 12.03
N PRO A 486 1.24 8.32 12.83
CA PRO A 486 0.73 7.21 13.64
C PRO A 486 0.13 6.06 12.85
N GLY A 487 -0.19 6.21 11.57
CA GLY A 487 -0.68 5.15 10.69
C GLY A 487 -2.18 4.96 10.73
N THR A 488 -2.64 3.69 10.63
CA THR A 488 -4.06 3.38 10.36
C THR A 488 -4.73 2.53 11.43
N ALA A 489 -4.04 1.56 11.99
CA ALA A 489 -4.50 0.56 12.95
C ALA A 489 -5.58 -0.40 12.42
N THR A 490 -6.75 0.08 12.05
CA THR A 490 -7.91 -0.72 11.63
C THR A 490 -8.80 0.03 10.65
N TYR A 491 -9.67 -0.69 9.96
CA TYR A 491 -10.69 -0.09 9.08
C TYR A 491 -12.10 -0.18 9.69
N THR A 492 -12.81 -1.26 9.40
CA THR A 492 -14.26 -1.35 9.63
C THR A 492 -14.62 -1.92 10.98
N ARG A 493 -13.71 -2.67 11.61
CA ARG A 493 -13.92 -3.34 12.89
C ARG A 493 -14.22 -2.36 14.02
N ASP A 494 -13.49 -1.25 14.09
CA ASP A 494 -13.63 -0.21 15.08
C ASP A 494 -13.64 1.18 14.41
N PRO A 495 -14.82 1.70 14.07
CA PRO A 495 -14.98 2.99 13.43
C PRO A 495 -14.45 4.17 14.27
N ALA A 496 -14.49 4.07 15.60
CA ALA A 496 -13.98 5.12 16.48
C ALA A 496 -12.45 5.15 16.46
N LEU A 497 -11.80 3.98 16.58
CA LEU A 497 -10.34 3.85 16.45
C LEU A 497 -9.87 4.28 15.05
N ARG A 498 -10.56 3.85 14.00
CA ARG A 498 -10.30 4.27 12.61
C ARG A 498 -10.29 5.80 12.48
N ASN A 499 -11.31 6.46 12.98
CA ASN A 499 -11.41 7.93 12.92
C ASN A 499 -10.39 8.60 13.82
N ALA A 500 -10.02 8.02 14.99
CA ALA A 500 -8.97 8.56 15.83
C ALA A 500 -7.62 8.62 15.12
N PHE A 501 -7.24 7.56 14.38
CA PHE A 501 -5.97 7.51 13.63
C PHE A 501 -5.92 8.44 12.41
N ARG A 502 -7.06 8.85 11.85
CA ARG A 502 -7.10 9.80 10.73
C ARG A 502 -7.54 11.20 11.11
N SER A 503 -7.69 11.49 12.42
CA SER A 503 -8.02 12.82 12.94
C SER A 503 -6.85 13.78 12.86
N THR A 504 -7.11 15.09 12.89
CA THR A 504 -6.05 16.12 12.91
C THR A 504 -5.09 15.92 14.08
N ALA A 505 -5.62 15.55 15.25
CA ALA A 505 -4.85 15.28 16.45
C ALA A 505 -3.89 14.08 16.36
N ALA A 506 -4.08 13.21 15.38
CA ALA A 506 -3.21 12.07 15.13
C ALA A 506 -1.97 12.41 14.27
N HIS A 507 -1.84 13.64 13.75
CA HIS A 507 -0.80 13.97 12.79
C HIS A 507 0.12 15.09 13.29
N ASN A 508 1.30 15.22 12.65
CA ASN A 508 2.34 16.20 13.00
C ASN A 508 2.01 17.57 12.40
N THR A 509 0.85 18.09 12.71
CA THR A 509 0.31 19.34 12.18
C THR A 509 -0.22 20.25 13.30
N LEU A 510 -0.67 21.44 12.93
CA LEU A 510 -1.28 22.39 13.85
C LEU A 510 -2.80 22.15 13.93
N GLU A 511 -3.31 21.96 15.13
CA GLU A 511 -4.74 21.95 15.45
C GLU A 511 -5.16 23.32 16.01
N VAL A 512 -6.35 23.80 15.63
CA VAL A 512 -6.94 25.05 16.07
C VAL A 512 -8.27 24.75 16.77
N ASP A 513 -8.41 25.18 18.03
CA ASP A 513 -9.63 25.04 18.86
C ASP A 513 -10.17 23.62 18.98
N GLY A 514 -9.32 22.59 18.89
CA GLY A 514 -9.74 21.19 18.91
C GLY A 514 -10.56 20.75 17.68
N HIS A 515 -10.50 21.47 16.56
CA HIS A 515 -11.29 21.19 15.36
C HIS A 515 -10.52 20.40 14.32
N GLU A 516 -11.26 19.56 13.59
CA GLU A 516 -10.76 18.80 12.45
C GLU A 516 -10.55 19.70 11.22
N GLN A 517 -9.45 19.49 10.47
CA GLN A 517 -9.20 20.18 9.19
C GLN A 517 -10.27 19.87 8.13
N SER A 518 -10.85 18.69 8.19
CA SER A 518 -12.05 18.26 7.43
C SER A 518 -12.93 17.39 8.32
N PRO A 519 -14.26 17.51 8.26
CA PRO A 519 -15.15 16.79 9.16
C PRO A 519 -15.08 15.28 8.94
N LEU A 520 -14.79 14.54 10.00
CA LEU A 520 -14.87 13.09 10.06
C LEU A 520 -16.28 12.65 10.41
N ARG A 521 -16.74 11.57 9.78
CA ARG A 521 -18.06 10.98 10.01
C ARG A 521 -17.94 9.51 10.39
N ALA A 522 -18.55 9.09 11.48
CA ALA A 522 -18.52 7.72 11.98
C ALA A 522 -19.00 6.67 10.94
N THR A 523 -19.91 7.05 10.07
CA THR A 523 -20.49 6.16 9.03
C THR A 523 -19.76 6.22 7.68
N ARG A 524 -18.65 6.98 7.56
CA ARG A 524 -17.92 7.19 6.31
C ARG A 524 -16.43 7.02 6.48
N LEU A 525 -16.03 5.78 6.64
CA LEU A 525 -14.66 5.41 6.96
C LEU A 525 -13.70 5.58 5.77
N PHE A 526 -14.23 5.59 4.53
CA PHE A 526 -13.47 5.70 3.28
C PHE A 526 -13.90 6.92 2.45
N SER A 527 -14.06 8.06 3.12
CA SER A 527 -14.32 9.34 2.48
C SER A 527 -13.89 10.48 3.38
N LEU A 528 -13.15 11.43 2.82
CA LEU A 528 -12.72 12.66 3.49
C LEU A 528 -12.98 13.83 2.54
N PRO A 529 -13.91 14.76 2.87
CA PRO A 529 -14.17 15.90 2.02
C PRO A 529 -12.93 16.82 1.94
N ASP A 530 -12.67 17.40 0.76
CA ASP A 530 -11.59 18.36 0.57
C ASP A 530 -12.05 19.78 1.01
N HIS A 531 -12.19 19.96 2.32
CA HIS A 531 -12.58 21.26 2.86
C HIS A 531 -11.36 22.19 3.00
N GLY A 532 -11.46 23.36 2.38
CA GLY A 532 -10.45 24.40 2.51
C GLY A 532 -9.20 24.23 1.64
N GLY A 533 -9.06 23.14 0.91
CA GLY A 533 -7.93 22.89 0.03
C GLY A 533 -6.56 22.96 0.71
N CYS A 534 -5.54 22.47 0.04
CA CYS A 534 -4.14 22.68 0.43
C CYS A 534 -3.33 22.96 -0.84
N GLU A 535 -2.46 23.96 -0.79
CA GLU A 535 -1.64 24.35 -1.94
C GLU A 535 -0.19 24.59 -1.56
N VAL A 536 0.72 24.14 -2.41
CA VAL A 536 2.15 24.48 -2.31
C VAL A 536 2.37 25.85 -2.92
N ARG A 537 3.01 26.75 -2.17
CA ARG A 537 3.37 28.11 -2.58
C ARG A 537 4.73 28.16 -3.24
N SER A 538 5.71 27.45 -2.67
CA SER A 538 7.04 27.30 -3.27
C SER A 538 7.68 25.99 -2.86
N PHE A 539 8.53 25.45 -3.73
CA PHE A 539 9.46 24.36 -3.47
C PHE A 539 10.81 24.75 -4.07
N GLU A 540 11.80 24.90 -3.23
CA GLU A 540 13.11 25.44 -3.58
C GLU A 540 14.21 24.46 -3.11
N PRO A 541 14.53 23.43 -3.90
CA PRO A 541 15.64 22.53 -3.59
C PRO A 541 16.98 23.26 -3.83
N GLY A 542 17.92 23.11 -2.91
CA GLY A 542 19.22 23.78 -2.99
C GLY A 542 20.36 23.00 -2.34
N PRO A 543 21.62 23.39 -2.60
CA PRO A 543 22.79 22.64 -2.10
C PRO A 543 22.97 22.78 -0.59
N ARG A 544 22.66 23.93 0.01
CA ARG A 544 22.81 24.21 1.46
C ARG A 544 21.49 24.16 2.19
N THR A 545 20.41 24.61 1.55
CA THR A 545 19.08 24.65 2.13
C THR A 545 18.06 24.12 1.15
N GLU A 546 17.02 23.47 1.66
CA GLU A 546 15.82 23.15 0.91
C GLU A 546 14.62 23.75 1.59
N ARG A 547 13.72 24.33 0.83
CA ARG A 547 12.56 25.05 1.35
C ARG A 547 11.27 24.59 0.69
N LEU A 548 10.25 24.33 1.51
CA LEU A 548 8.86 24.10 1.08
C LEU A 548 7.94 25.04 1.85
N VAL A 549 7.06 25.72 1.14
CA VAL A 549 5.99 26.53 1.72
C VAL A 549 4.67 26.02 1.20
N ALA A 550 3.76 25.71 2.10
CA ALA A 550 2.42 25.27 1.76
C ALA A 550 1.39 25.84 2.75
N ARG A 551 0.14 25.98 2.29
CA ARG A 551 -0.95 26.50 3.12
C ARG A 551 -2.25 25.76 2.90
N HIS A 552 -3.11 25.79 3.94
CA HIS A 552 -4.48 25.30 3.85
C HIS A 552 -5.48 26.21 4.55
N ARG A 553 -6.76 26.05 4.20
CA ARG A 553 -7.91 26.77 4.77
C ARG A 553 -8.86 25.82 5.50
N GLY A 554 -8.33 24.73 6.08
CA GLY A 554 -9.15 23.74 6.78
C GLY A 554 -10.00 24.34 7.93
N TYR A 555 -9.57 25.45 8.49
CA TYR A 555 -10.25 26.16 9.58
C TYR A 555 -11.06 27.37 9.13
N ALA A 556 -11.36 27.50 7.84
CA ALA A 556 -12.15 28.61 7.30
C ALA A 556 -13.62 28.61 7.74
N ALA A 557 -14.12 27.49 8.24
CA ALA A 557 -15.49 27.35 8.72
C ALA A 557 -15.67 27.66 10.23
N LEU A 558 -14.59 27.98 10.94
CA LEU A 558 -14.67 28.42 12.34
C LEU A 558 -15.41 29.74 12.45
N PRO A 559 -16.04 30.05 13.61
CA PRO A 559 -16.64 31.36 13.88
C PRO A 559 -15.66 32.52 13.71
N ALA A 560 -14.40 32.33 14.09
CA ALA A 560 -13.27 33.17 13.75
C ALA A 560 -12.33 32.40 12.81
N PRO A 561 -12.44 32.61 11.49
CA PRO A 561 -11.70 31.81 10.52
C PRO A 561 -10.19 31.97 10.59
N VAL A 562 -9.45 30.86 10.48
CA VAL A 562 -7.99 30.85 10.45
C VAL A 562 -7.48 30.17 9.18
N GLN A 563 -6.47 30.77 8.55
CA GLN A 563 -5.65 30.16 7.51
C GLN A 563 -4.29 29.83 8.10
N VAL A 564 -3.77 28.65 7.78
CA VAL A 564 -2.45 28.21 8.23
C VAL A 564 -1.52 28.07 7.02
N GLU A 565 -0.34 28.73 7.10
CA GLU A 565 0.77 28.52 6.18
C GLU A 565 1.96 27.96 6.97
N ARG A 566 2.52 26.85 6.51
CA ARG A 566 3.70 26.23 7.11
C ARG A 566 4.88 26.30 6.16
N THR A 567 6.01 26.74 6.68
CA THR A 567 7.31 26.76 5.99
C THR A 567 8.21 25.72 6.62
N PHE A 568 8.74 24.82 5.79
CA PHE A 568 9.80 23.91 6.13
C PHE A 568 11.11 24.38 5.51
N VAL A 569 12.20 24.42 6.29
CA VAL A 569 13.55 24.72 5.79
C VAL A 569 14.52 23.70 6.36
N LEU A 570 15.09 22.85 5.51
CA LEU A 570 16.15 21.92 5.88
C LEU A 570 17.50 22.60 5.65
N HIS A 571 18.20 22.98 6.72
CA HIS A 571 19.54 23.55 6.72
C HIS A 571 20.55 22.40 6.80
N LYS A 572 21.20 22.10 5.69
CA LYS A 572 22.01 20.88 5.55
C LYS A 572 23.35 20.96 6.29
N ASP A 573 23.99 22.12 6.22
CA ASP A 573 25.31 22.35 6.85
C ASP A 573 25.17 22.40 8.38
N GLU A 574 24.14 23.05 8.88
CA GLU A 574 23.86 23.21 10.31
C GLU A 574 23.14 22.01 10.91
N ARG A 575 22.60 21.11 10.07
CA ARG A 575 21.78 19.96 10.48
C ARG A 575 20.59 20.38 11.34
N VAL A 576 19.81 21.34 10.83
CA VAL A 576 18.63 21.89 11.48
C VAL A 576 17.46 21.83 10.50
N LEU A 577 16.33 21.32 10.96
CA LEU A 577 15.04 21.49 10.31
C LEU A 577 14.27 22.59 11.02
N SER A 578 13.97 23.67 10.32
CA SER A 578 13.07 24.74 10.78
C SER A 578 11.66 24.46 10.26
N VAL A 579 10.66 24.48 11.15
CA VAL A 579 9.23 24.39 10.82
C VAL A 579 8.54 25.59 11.42
N MET A 580 7.98 26.44 10.55
CA MET A 580 7.37 27.73 10.95
C MET A 580 5.94 27.79 10.48
N ASP A 581 5.00 27.98 11.41
CA ASP A 581 3.58 28.22 11.14
C ASP A 581 3.27 29.70 11.20
N ALA A 582 2.68 30.23 10.14
CA ALA A 582 2.08 31.54 10.09
C ALA A 582 0.56 31.41 10.04
N LEU A 583 -0.12 31.95 11.05
CA LEU A 583 -1.57 31.95 11.14
C LEU A 583 -2.10 33.32 10.78
N GLU A 584 -3.00 33.36 9.81
CA GLU A 584 -3.73 34.53 9.39
C GLU A 584 -5.21 34.40 9.79
N GLY A 585 -5.79 35.45 10.36
CA GLY A 585 -7.18 35.43 10.84
C GLY A 585 -7.43 36.53 11.89
N LYS A 586 -8.41 36.27 12.76
CA LYS A 586 -8.78 37.14 13.85
C LYS A 586 -9.25 36.32 15.05
N GLY A 587 -9.13 36.91 16.24
CA GLY A 587 -9.63 36.30 17.47
C GLY A 587 -8.58 35.54 18.25
N ARG A 588 -9.01 35.04 19.38
CA ARG A 588 -8.20 34.23 20.30
C ARG A 588 -8.49 32.76 20.08
N HIS A 589 -7.43 31.98 19.94
CA HIS A 589 -7.51 30.58 19.60
C HIS A 589 -6.62 29.74 20.50
N ASP A 590 -7.04 28.48 20.74
CA ASP A 590 -6.23 27.44 21.33
C ASP A 590 -5.49 26.67 20.22
N LEU A 591 -4.16 26.74 20.24
CA LEU A 591 -3.29 26.23 19.20
C LEU A 591 -2.45 25.07 19.75
N VAL A 592 -2.47 23.89 19.08
CA VAL A 592 -1.70 22.74 19.52
C VAL A 592 -0.90 22.16 18.34
N LEU A 593 0.43 22.23 18.45
CA LEU A 593 1.38 21.51 17.59
C LEU A 593 1.63 20.10 18.15
N ARG A 594 1.74 19.10 17.30
CA ARG A 594 2.04 17.71 17.70
C ARG A 594 3.22 17.15 16.95
N LEU A 595 4.01 16.31 17.63
CA LEU A 595 5.07 15.50 17.06
C LEU A 595 4.94 14.08 17.62
N HIS A 596 4.50 13.14 16.80
CA HIS A 596 4.37 11.73 17.18
C HIS A 596 5.73 11.03 17.03
N LEU A 597 6.06 10.19 18.01
CA LEU A 597 7.32 9.47 18.07
C LEU A 597 7.07 7.98 17.79
N PRO A 598 8.09 7.24 17.30
CA PRO A 598 7.94 5.80 17.04
C PRO A 598 7.89 4.97 18.32
N ASP A 599 8.28 5.53 19.45
CA ASP A 599 8.43 4.88 20.74
C ASP A 599 8.12 5.86 21.90
N GLU A 600 8.43 5.43 23.14
CA GLU A 600 8.20 6.23 24.35
C GLU A 600 9.40 7.09 24.79
N GLN A 601 10.46 7.14 23.99
CA GLN A 601 11.75 7.74 24.39
C GLN A 601 11.82 9.23 24.10
N VAL A 602 11.33 10.03 25.05
CA VAL A 602 11.39 11.49 25.04
C VAL A 602 11.64 12.04 26.43
N ARG A 603 12.45 13.10 26.53
CA ARG A 603 12.70 13.82 27.76
C ARG A 603 12.60 15.33 27.55
N LEU A 604 11.82 16.00 28.37
CA LEU A 604 11.79 17.45 28.42
C LEU A 604 12.88 17.96 29.38
N ARG A 605 13.63 18.99 28.97
CA ARG A 605 14.67 19.62 29.76
C ARG A 605 14.89 21.10 29.37
N PRO A 606 15.63 21.90 30.20
CA PRO A 606 16.02 23.24 29.79
C PRO A 606 16.84 23.26 28.49
N VAL A 607 16.60 24.27 27.66
CA VAL A 607 17.39 24.54 26.44
C VAL A 607 18.81 25.00 26.85
N THR A 608 19.84 24.42 26.21
CA THR A 608 21.23 24.81 26.48
C THR A 608 21.68 26.05 25.67
N PRO A 609 22.76 26.75 26.11
CA PRO A 609 23.31 27.86 25.33
C PRO A 609 23.78 27.44 23.94
N GLU A 610 24.36 26.24 23.79
CA GLU A 610 24.86 25.69 22.54
C GLU A 610 23.72 25.46 21.55
N GLU A 611 22.56 24.97 22.01
CA GLU A 611 21.38 24.78 21.20
C GLU A 611 20.80 26.10 20.70
N ARG A 612 20.76 27.12 21.57
CA ARG A 612 20.36 28.46 21.16
C ARG A 612 21.33 29.03 20.11
N GLN A 613 22.63 28.81 20.28
CA GLN A 613 23.63 29.24 19.32
C GLN A 613 23.47 28.51 17.97
N ARG A 614 23.23 27.19 17.98
CA ARG A 614 22.96 26.44 16.73
C ARG A 614 21.73 26.99 16.01
N ALA A 615 20.64 27.27 16.72
CA ALA A 615 19.46 27.87 16.14
C ALA A 615 19.72 29.28 15.58
N ALA A 616 20.57 30.07 16.25
CA ALA A 616 20.97 31.41 15.80
C ALA A 616 21.73 31.38 14.45
N HIS A 617 22.48 30.32 14.17
CA HIS A 617 23.20 30.14 12.88
C HIS A 617 22.23 29.99 11.68
N VAL A 618 20.98 29.58 11.94
CA VAL A 618 19.94 29.49 10.91
C VAL A 618 18.96 30.68 10.97
N GLY A 619 19.35 31.78 11.63
CA GLY A 619 18.61 33.03 11.66
C GLY A 619 17.52 33.10 12.73
N VAL A 620 17.52 32.22 13.72
CA VAL A 620 16.55 32.23 14.83
C VAL A 620 17.05 33.17 15.94
N PRO A 621 16.30 34.22 16.29
CA PRO A 621 16.69 35.05 17.43
C PRO A 621 16.68 34.24 18.73
N PRO A 622 17.78 34.28 19.54
CA PRO A 622 17.87 33.47 20.76
C PRO A 622 16.73 33.71 21.75
N ASP A 623 16.23 34.95 21.84
CA ASP A 623 15.11 35.32 22.71
C ASP A 623 13.75 34.81 22.23
N SER A 624 13.64 34.40 20.98
CA SER A 624 12.41 33.81 20.45
C SER A 624 12.24 32.32 20.81
N ILE A 625 13.28 31.70 21.35
CA ILE A 625 13.28 30.27 21.73
C ILE A 625 12.79 30.17 23.19
N GLY A 626 11.79 29.31 23.42
CA GLY A 626 11.27 28.97 24.73
C GLY A 626 12.32 28.32 25.65
N PRO A 627 12.01 28.15 26.93
CA PRO A 627 12.99 27.66 27.91
C PRO A 627 13.17 26.15 27.91
N VAL A 628 12.26 25.37 27.27
CA VAL A 628 12.21 23.93 27.35
C VAL A 628 12.42 23.29 25.94
N ALA A 629 13.27 22.30 25.89
CA ALA A 629 13.52 21.44 24.71
C ALA A 629 12.99 20.04 24.95
N ALA A 630 12.71 19.32 23.85
CA ALA A 630 12.42 17.90 23.86
C ALA A 630 13.58 17.11 23.22
N GLU A 631 14.20 16.21 23.99
CA GLU A 631 15.18 15.25 23.49
C GLU A 631 14.48 14.02 22.94
N LEU A 632 14.80 13.62 21.71
CA LEU A 632 14.21 12.48 21.02
C LEU A 632 15.23 11.37 20.84
N GLY A 633 14.91 10.18 21.30
CA GLY A 633 15.72 8.99 21.20
C GLY A 633 16.23 8.46 22.54
N PRO A 634 16.84 7.25 22.56
CA PRO A 634 17.25 6.60 23.77
C PRO A 634 18.40 7.35 24.45
N GLU A 635 18.49 7.22 25.79
CA GLU A 635 19.62 7.73 26.57
C GLU A 635 20.94 7.15 26.04
N GLY A 636 21.91 8.04 25.75
CA GLY A 636 23.19 7.66 25.15
C GLY A 636 23.18 7.48 23.63
N ALA A 637 22.01 7.58 22.96
CA ALA A 637 21.89 7.54 21.51
C ALA A 637 20.87 8.59 21.00
N LEU A 638 21.02 9.82 21.49
CA LEU A 638 20.18 10.96 21.13
C LEU A 638 20.18 11.17 19.61
N ARG A 639 18.98 11.26 19.02
CA ARG A 639 18.81 11.45 17.57
C ARG A 639 18.56 12.91 17.22
N ALA A 640 17.76 13.60 18.01
CA ALA A 640 17.43 15.00 17.78
C ALA A 640 17.01 15.73 19.07
N VAL A 641 17.11 17.05 19.02
CA VAL A 641 16.54 17.95 20.03
C VAL A 641 15.58 18.90 19.34
N VAL A 642 14.36 19.01 19.87
CA VAL A 642 13.35 19.95 19.37
C VAL A 642 13.29 21.16 20.28
N LEU A 643 13.49 22.35 19.69
CA LEU A 643 13.31 23.65 20.32
C LEU A 643 11.96 24.23 19.88
N PHE A 644 11.28 24.96 20.74
CA PHE A 644 9.99 25.58 20.45
C PHE A 644 10.10 27.10 20.58
N SER A 645 9.38 27.82 19.73
CA SER A 645 9.28 29.28 19.86
C SER A 645 8.48 29.68 21.11
N HIS A 646 8.84 30.84 21.70
CA HIS A 646 7.95 31.51 22.63
C HIS A 646 6.69 31.97 21.86
N PRO A 647 5.45 31.83 22.38
CA PRO A 647 5.05 31.39 23.73
C PRO A 647 4.62 29.89 23.82
N LEU A 648 5.02 29.02 22.90
CA LEU A 648 4.66 27.61 22.98
C LEU A 648 5.15 26.94 24.27
N ARG A 649 4.29 26.12 24.87
CA ARG A 649 4.58 25.36 26.09
C ARG A 649 4.72 23.89 25.73
N PRO A 650 5.94 23.34 25.71
CA PRO A 650 6.16 21.94 25.45
C PRO A 650 5.66 21.05 26.58
N ASP A 651 4.99 19.95 26.21
CA ASP A 651 4.55 18.89 27.10
C ASP A 651 4.62 17.54 26.35
N THR A 652 4.38 16.43 27.04
CA THR A 652 4.33 15.09 26.43
C THR A 652 3.09 14.33 26.90
N ALA A 653 2.47 13.59 25.98
CA ALA A 653 1.33 12.75 26.31
C ALA A 653 1.50 11.32 25.78
N PRO A 654 0.82 10.33 26.38
CA PRO A 654 0.70 9.00 25.78
C PRO A 654 0.02 9.08 24.42
N ALA A 655 0.52 8.30 23.46
CA ALA A 655 -0.04 8.19 22.13
C ALA A 655 0.02 6.73 21.63
N ARG A 656 -0.50 6.48 20.45
CA ARG A 656 -0.48 5.16 19.79
C ARG A 656 0.13 5.28 18.40
N TYR A 657 0.90 4.28 18.02
CA TYR A 657 1.56 4.13 16.72
C TYR A 657 1.23 2.79 16.11
N SER A 658 0.87 2.77 14.85
CA SER A 658 0.53 1.58 14.07
C SER A 658 1.46 1.46 12.86
N PRO A 659 2.57 0.73 12.95
CA PRO A 659 3.50 0.56 11.82
C PRO A 659 2.95 -0.33 10.70
N GLY A 660 1.84 -1.03 10.96
CA GLY A 660 1.14 -1.89 10.02
C GLY A 660 -0.28 -2.17 10.48
N TYR A 661 -1.09 -2.70 9.57
CA TYR A 661 -2.49 -3.00 9.84
C TYR A 661 -2.64 -4.05 10.97
N GLY A 662 -3.56 -3.81 11.88
CA GLY A 662 -3.82 -4.69 13.04
C GLY A 662 -2.80 -4.56 14.17
N GLU A 663 -1.68 -3.85 13.98
CA GLU A 663 -0.65 -3.64 14.98
C GLU A 663 -0.78 -2.26 15.61
N VAL A 664 -0.85 -2.19 16.93
CA VAL A 664 -0.88 -0.92 17.69
C VAL A 664 0.14 -1.00 18.82
N ARG A 665 1.05 -0.02 18.87
CA ARG A 665 2.08 0.12 19.90
C ARG A 665 1.84 1.40 20.71
N ASN A 666 2.22 1.39 21.99
CA ASN A 666 2.30 2.61 22.77
C ASN A 666 3.48 3.44 22.30
N CYS A 667 3.28 4.76 22.26
CA CYS A 667 4.31 5.73 21.97
C CYS A 667 4.04 7.05 22.73
N ARG A 668 4.84 8.07 22.46
CA ARG A 668 4.64 9.42 23.02
C ARG A 668 4.39 10.41 21.89
N VAL A 669 3.64 11.45 22.21
CA VAL A 669 3.52 12.66 21.40
C VAL A 669 4.09 13.83 22.19
N VAL A 670 4.93 14.65 21.53
CA VAL A 670 5.36 15.95 22.06
C VAL A 670 4.35 16.99 21.61
N LEU A 671 3.86 17.78 22.55
CA LEU A 671 2.88 18.84 22.35
C LEU A 671 3.57 20.19 22.48
N GLY A 672 3.22 21.16 21.65
CA GLY A 672 3.53 22.59 21.86
C GLY A 672 2.22 23.36 21.85
N SER A 673 1.73 23.79 22.99
CA SER A 673 0.42 24.43 23.12
C SER A 673 0.52 25.93 23.49
N VAL A 674 -0.43 26.71 22.99
CA VAL A 674 -0.60 28.13 23.38
C VAL A 674 -2.02 28.60 23.08
N GLU A 675 -2.59 29.40 24.00
CA GLU A 675 -3.80 30.18 23.76
C GLU A 675 -3.40 31.63 23.46
N THR A 676 -3.73 32.15 22.27
CA THR A 676 -3.21 33.45 21.80
C THR A 676 -4.12 34.11 20.77
N GLU A 677 -3.92 35.39 20.54
CA GLU A 677 -4.54 36.14 19.44
C GLU A 677 -3.85 35.83 18.11
N VAL A 678 -4.65 35.78 17.05
CA VAL A 678 -4.20 35.68 15.66
C VAL A 678 -4.34 37.05 14.99
N PRO A 679 -3.36 37.51 14.15
CA PRO A 679 -2.28 36.76 13.53
C PRO A 679 -1.07 36.49 14.44
N ILE A 680 -0.45 35.30 14.25
CA ILE A 680 0.75 34.89 14.98
C ILE A 680 1.68 34.06 14.12
N ARG A 681 2.96 33.98 14.49
CA ARG A 681 3.93 33.02 13.97
C ARG A 681 4.46 32.17 15.11
N LEU A 682 4.45 30.86 14.89
CA LEU A 682 4.97 29.86 15.80
C LEU A 682 6.05 29.06 15.11
N GLY A 683 7.04 28.58 15.84
CA GLY A 683 8.16 27.84 15.27
C GLY A 683 8.59 26.65 16.11
N MET A 684 9.15 25.67 15.46
CA MET A 684 9.95 24.62 16.07
C MET A 684 11.19 24.36 15.23
N TRP A 685 12.27 23.96 15.90
CA TRP A 685 13.55 23.67 15.27
C TRP A 685 14.03 22.32 15.74
N VAL A 686 14.22 21.40 14.80
CA VAL A 686 14.76 20.07 15.10
C VAL A 686 16.25 20.09 14.80
N LEU A 687 17.06 20.01 15.85
CA LEU A 687 18.53 19.94 15.78
C LEU A 687 18.91 18.46 15.78
N PHE A 688 19.68 18.00 14.77
CA PHE A 688 20.10 16.60 14.68
C PHE A 688 21.63 16.47 14.45
N HIS A 689 22.17 15.28 14.69
CA HIS A 689 23.60 14.98 14.68
C HIS A 689 24.08 14.24 13.45
#